data_d9e83154c4101375badc9ca88de0a696
#
_entry.id   d9e83154c4101375badc9ca88de0a696
#
_cell.length_a   1.000
_cell.length_b   1.000
_cell.length_c   1.000
_cell.angle_alpha   90.00
_cell.angle_beta   90.00
_cell.angle_gamma   90.00
#
_symmetry.space_group_name_H-M   'P 1'
#
loop_
_entity.id
_entity.type
_entity.pdbx_description
1 polymer ?
#
loop_
_entity_poly.entity_id
_entity_poly.type
_entity_poly.pdbx_seq_one_letter_code
_entity_poly.pdbx_strand_id
1 'polypeptide(L)'
;MKAVSRVHITPHMHWDREWYFTTEESRILLVNNMEEILCRLEQDNEYKYYVLDGQTAILEDYFAVKPENKDRVKKQVEAGKLIIGPWYTQTDTTIVSAESIVRNLMYGMRDCLAFGEPMKIGYLPDSFGMSGQLPHIYNGFGITRTMFWRGCSERHGTDKTEFLWQSSDGSEVTAQVLPLGYAIGKYLPADENGLRKRLDSYFDVLEKASVTKEILLPNGHDQMPLQQNIFEVMEKLREIYPQRKFVMSRFEEVFEQIEAQRESLATLKGEFIDGKYMRVHRTIGSTRMDIKIAHARIENKIVNLLEPLATLAWTLGFEYHHGLLEKMWKEILKNHAHDSIGCCCSDKVHREIVARFELAEDMADNLLRFYMRKIADNMPQSDADKLVLFNLMPWPREEVINTTVRLRASQFNLRDDRGQPVPYFIRHAREIDPGLIDRQIVHYGNYDPFMEFDIQINQIVPSMGYRTLYIEANQPGNVIAAKSDAEGILENAFWQIALNEDGTLQLVDKDSGVRYDRVLQIEESSDDGDEYDYSPAKEEWVMTSATAKPQCEITHEAWQSRAVIRYDMAVPLNLLERSVRQSTGRVGVEMVVTLSHNSRRIDVDINPDNQADDHRLRVLIPTSFNTDSVLADTQFGSLTRPVNDSAMNNWQQEGWKEAPVPVWNMLNYAALQEGRNGMAVFSEGLREFEVIGEEKKTFAITLLRGVGLLGKEDLFLRPGRPSGIKMPVPDSQLRGLLSCRLSLLSYTGTPTAAGVAQQARAWLTPVQCYNKIPWDAMKLNKAGFNVPESYSLLKMPPVGCLISALKKAEDRQEVILRLFNPAESATCDATVAFSREVISCSETMMDEHITTEENQGSNLSGPFLPGQSRTFSYRLA
;
A
#
# COMPACT_ATOMS: atom_id res chain seq x y z
N MET A 1 -48.78 2.60 20.26
CA MET A 1 -48.34 3.66 19.33
C MET A 1 -47.12 3.10 18.62
N LYS A 2 -47.06 3.15 17.30
CA LYS A 2 -45.80 2.85 16.57
C LYS A 2 -44.75 3.87 17.07
N ALA A 3 -43.57 3.41 17.45
CA ALA A 3 -42.53 4.32 17.92
C ALA A 3 -42.16 5.29 16.76
N VAL A 4 -42.06 6.58 17.08
CA VAL A 4 -41.72 7.64 16.12
C VAL A 4 -40.27 7.48 15.71
N SER A 5 -39.99 7.39 14.40
CA SER A 5 -38.64 7.41 13.88
C SER A 5 -38.10 8.85 13.92
N ARG A 6 -36.82 9.00 14.32
CA ARG A 6 -36.12 10.26 14.18
C ARG A 6 -35.32 10.25 12.90
N VAL A 7 -35.44 11.29 12.09
CA VAL A 7 -34.71 11.44 10.82
C VAL A 7 -33.69 12.56 10.96
N HIS A 8 -32.43 12.20 10.88
CA HIS A 8 -31.29 13.08 10.98
C HIS A 8 -30.91 13.59 9.60
N ILE A 9 -31.20 14.85 9.32
CA ILE A 9 -30.73 15.51 8.09
C ILE A 9 -29.37 16.11 8.39
N THR A 10 -28.33 15.55 7.74
CA THR A 10 -26.95 15.98 7.95
C THR A 10 -26.43 16.67 6.69
N PRO A 11 -26.26 18.02 6.71
CA PRO A 11 -25.63 18.72 5.61
C PRO A 11 -24.14 18.33 5.51
N HIS A 12 -23.74 17.94 4.29
CA HIS A 12 -22.37 17.56 4.00
C HIS A 12 -22.07 17.74 2.51
N MET A 13 -20.83 17.52 2.11
CA MET A 13 -20.43 17.20 0.74
C MET A 13 -19.55 15.96 0.76
N HIS A 14 -19.49 15.21 -0.32
CA HIS A 14 -18.38 14.31 -0.63
C HIS A 14 -17.41 15.05 -1.53
N TRP A 15 -16.13 14.90 -1.28
CA TRP A 15 -15.13 15.67 -2.00
C TRP A 15 -14.05 14.78 -2.59
N ASP A 16 -14.24 14.47 -3.89
CA ASP A 16 -13.14 13.91 -4.67
C ASP A 16 -12.15 15.03 -4.97
N ARG A 17 -10.95 14.90 -4.46
CA ARG A 17 -9.90 15.87 -4.73
C ARG A 17 -9.58 15.94 -6.22
N GLU A 18 -9.62 14.79 -6.86
CA GLU A 18 -9.46 14.55 -8.29
C GLU A 18 -10.16 13.23 -8.66
N TRP A 19 -10.66 13.15 -9.88
CA TRP A 19 -11.32 11.96 -10.43
C TRP A 19 -11.30 12.03 -11.96
N TYR A 20 -12.44 12.27 -12.63
CA TYR A 20 -12.48 12.62 -14.06
C TYR A 20 -12.07 14.07 -14.31
N PHE A 21 -11.97 14.89 -13.30
CA PHE A 21 -11.49 16.27 -13.26
C PHE A 21 -10.21 16.36 -12.43
N THR A 22 -9.37 17.34 -12.77
CA THR A 22 -8.10 17.59 -12.09
C THR A 22 -8.28 18.25 -10.73
N THR A 23 -7.24 18.22 -9.89
CA THR A 23 -7.20 18.98 -8.62
C THR A 23 -7.52 20.47 -8.81
N GLU A 24 -7.04 21.10 -9.89
CA GLU A 24 -7.29 22.54 -10.11
C GLU A 24 -8.75 22.82 -10.51
N GLU A 25 -9.39 21.93 -11.28
CA GLU A 25 -10.81 22.02 -11.59
C GLU A 25 -11.67 21.89 -10.33
N SER A 26 -11.37 20.92 -9.47
CA SER A 26 -12.08 20.74 -8.19
C SER A 26 -11.83 21.90 -7.22
N ARG A 27 -10.60 22.44 -7.15
CA ARG A 27 -10.24 23.55 -6.26
C ARG A 27 -11.05 24.83 -6.53
N ILE A 28 -11.41 25.12 -7.79
CA ILE A 28 -12.27 26.24 -8.13
C ILE A 28 -13.65 26.08 -7.48
N LEU A 29 -14.25 24.88 -7.58
CA LEU A 29 -15.53 24.57 -6.94
C LEU A 29 -15.41 24.58 -5.41
N LEU A 30 -14.30 24.06 -4.86
CA LEU A 30 -14.03 24.06 -3.42
C LEU A 30 -14.04 25.47 -2.84
N VAL A 31 -13.36 26.43 -3.48
CA VAL A 31 -13.29 27.81 -3.01
C VAL A 31 -14.71 28.41 -2.97
N ASN A 32 -15.51 28.20 -4.02
CA ASN A 32 -16.90 28.66 -4.04
C ASN A 32 -17.73 28.03 -2.91
N ASN A 33 -17.70 26.71 -2.79
CA ASN A 33 -18.50 25.97 -1.81
C ASN A 33 -18.11 26.35 -0.37
N MET A 34 -16.81 26.48 -0.08
CA MET A 34 -16.33 26.91 1.24
C MET A 34 -16.77 28.33 1.62
N GLU A 35 -16.76 29.27 0.68
CA GLU A 35 -17.27 30.62 0.95
C GLU A 35 -18.78 30.61 1.26
N GLU A 36 -19.59 29.84 0.53
CA GLU A 36 -21.02 29.69 0.79
C GLU A 36 -21.28 29.04 2.16
N ILE A 37 -20.55 27.98 2.49
CA ILE A 37 -20.65 27.27 3.78
C ILE A 37 -20.32 28.21 4.93
N LEU A 38 -19.16 28.89 4.87
CA LEU A 38 -18.72 29.83 5.91
C LEU A 38 -19.74 30.96 6.09
N CYS A 39 -20.20 31.58 5.00
CA CYS A 39 -21.22 32.64 5.07
C CYS A 39 -22.52 32.13 5.71
N ARG A 40 -22.96 30.93 5.37
CA ARG A 40 -24.18 30.34 5.94
C ARG A 40 -24.05 30.07 7.43
N LEU A 41 -22.94 29.46 7.87
CA LEU A 41 -22.67 29.18 9.29
C LEU A 41 -22.49 30.44 10.14
N GLU A 42 -22.01 31.55 9.54
CA GLU A 42 -21.81 32.83 10.21
C GLU A 42 -23.12 33.64 10.36
N GLN A 43 -24.00 33.59 9.35
CA GLN A 43 -25.17 34.45 9.26
C GLN A 43 -26.47 33.79 9.76
N ASP A 44 -26.55 32.47 9.70
CA ASP A 44 -27.75 31.71 10.04
C ASP A 44 -27.55 30.86 11.30
N ASN A 45 -28.19 31.25 12.40
CA ASN A 45 -28.10 30.54 13.67
C ASN A 45 -28.94 29.24 13.69
N GLU A 46 -29.89 29.07 12.78
CA GLU A 46 -30.67 27.84 12.68
C GLU A 46 -29.91 26.77 11.91
N TYR A 47 -28.97 27.17 11.02
CA TYR A 47 -28.08 26.29 10.30
C TYR A 47 -26.93 25.84 11.21
N LYS A 48 -27.15 24.72 11.89
CA LYS A 48 -26.33 24.34 13.05
C LYS A 48 -25.00 23.68 12.67
N TYR A 49 -24.99 22.84 11.64
CA TYR A 49 -23.89 21.95 11.33
C TYR A 49 -23.61 21.84 9.85
N TYR A 50 -22.35 21.65 9.49
CA TYR A 50 -21.90 21.20 8.19
C TYR A 50 -20.72 20.23 8.34
N VAL A 51 -20.81 19.03 7.77
CA VAL A 51 -19.73 18.04 7.77
C VAL A 51 -18.88 18.22 6.51
N LEU A 52 -17.61 18.58 6.72
CA LEU A 52 -16.64 18.79 5.65
C LEU A 52 -15.96 17.47 5.27
N ASP A 53 -16.72 16.52 4.79
CA ASP A 53 -16.32 15.19 4.26
C ASP A 53 -15.30 14.37 5.08
N GLY A 54 -14.89 14.83 6.24
CA GLY A 54 -13.90 14.12 7.06
C GLY A 54 -12.45 14.14 6.55
N GLN A 55 -12.11 14.99 5.55
CA GLN A 55 -10.79 15.08 4.93
C GLN A 55 -10.13 16.44 5.17
N THR A 56 -8.91 16.49 5.71
CA THR A 56 -8.18 17.76 5.95
C THR A 56 -7.41 18.28 4.73
N ALA A 57 -7.12 17.43 3.74
CA ALA A 57 -6.56 17.87 2.46
C ALA A 57 -7.42 18.96 1.78
N ILE A 58 -8.75 18.93 1.99
CA ILE A 58 -9.69 20.00 1.57
C ILE A 58 -9.26 21.37 2.13
N LEU A 59 -8.91 21.42 3.41
CA LEU A 59 -8.48 22.68 4.05
C LEU A 59 -7.11 23.14 3.51
N GLU A 60 -6.19 22.21 3.27
CA GLU A 60 -4.89 22.54 2.66
C GLU A 60 -5.08 23.14 1.26
N ASP A 61 -5.91 22.53 0.42
CA ASP A 61 -6.22 23.02 -0.93
C ASP A 61 -6.97 24.38 -0.89
N TYR A 62 -7.88 24.57 0.07
CA TYR A 62 -8.59 25.84 0.25
C TYR A 62 -7.65 26.96 0.71
N PHE A 63 -6.80 26.72 1.70
CA PHE A 63 -5.89 27.73 2.24
C PHE A 63 -4.70 28.05 1.31
N ALA A 64 -4.42 27.20 0.34
CA ALA A 64 -3.47 27.53 -0.73
C ALA A 64 -3.95 28.75 -1.56
N VAL A 65 -5.28 28.98 -1.60
CA VAL A 65 -5.93 30.09 -2.34
C VAL A 65 -6.45 31.19 -1.42
N LYS A 66 -6.98 30.82 -0.24
CA LYS A 66 -7.64 31.69 0.73
C LYS A 66 -7.01 31.62 2.12
N PRO A 67 -5.70 31.91 2.27
CA PRO A 67 -5.02 31.82 3.56
C PRO A 67 -5.60 32.78 4.62
N GLU A 68 -6.24 33.86 4.21
CA GLU A 68 -6.90 34.86 5.08
C GLU A 68 -8.12 34.32 5.82
N ASN A 69 -8.70 33.21 5.34
CA ASN A 69 -9.90 32.61 5.93
C ASN A 69 -9.62 31.59 7.04
N LYS A 70 -8.35 31.37 7.42
CA LYS A 70 -8.00 30.43 8.49
C LYS A 70 -8.73 30.68 9.80
N ASP A 71 -8.79 31.95 10.23
CA ASP A 71 -9.48 32.34 11.48
C ASP A 71 -11.01 32.15 11.38
N ARG A 72 -11.61 32.36 10.21
CA ARG A 72 -13.03 32.11 9.97
C ARG A 72 -13.34 30.63 10.13
N VAL A 73 -12.55 29.76 9.49
CA VAL A 73 -12.69 28.31 9.59
C VAL A 73 -12.52 27.86 11.05
N LYS A 74 -11.44 28.30 11.71
CA LYS A 74 -11.17 27.99 13.11
C LYS A 74 -12.35 28.33 14.02
N LYS A 75 -12.92 29.52 13.89
CA LYS A 75 -14.08 29.96 14.67
C LYS A 75 -15.29 29.05 14.49
N GLN A 76 -15.57 28.58 13.27
CA GLN A 76 -16.70 27.66 13.03
C GLN A 76 -16.43 26.25 13.55
N VAL A 77 -15.18 25.77 13.49
CA VAL A 77 -14.79 24.46 14.06
C VAL A 77 -14.86 24.50 15.58
N GLU A 78 -14.28 25.52 16.24
CA GLU A 78 -14.34 25.69 17.70
C GLU A 78 -15.78 25.86 18.21
N ALA A 79 -16.66 26.47 17.41
CA ALA A 79 -18.09 26.56 17.72
C ALA A 79 -18.87 25.23 17.52
N GLY A 80 -18.22 24.19 17.01
CA GLY A 80 -18.83 22.90 16.69
C GLY A 80 -19.81 22.92 15.52
N LYS A 81 -19.77 23.98 14.69
CA LYS A 81 -20.62 24.15 13.52
C LYS A 81 -20.03 23.55 12.25
N LEU A 82 -18.74 23.73 12.01
CA LEU A 82 -18.01 23.10 10.91
C LEU A 82 -17.25 21.89 11.46
N ILE A 83 -17.57 20.70 10.94
CA ILE A 83 -17.05 19.42 11.42
C ILE A 83 -15.99 18.93 10.44
N ILE A 84 -14.76 18.68 10.92
CA ILE A 84 -13.57 18.35 10.12
C ILE A 84 -12.89 17.06 10.58
N GLY A 85 -12.09 16.43 9.70
CA GLY A 85 -11.32 15.21 9.99
C GLY A 85 -12.17 13.94 10.16
N PRO A 86 -11.57 12.80 10.53
CA PRO A 86 -10.21 12.63 11.06
C PRO A 86 -9.12 12.35 10.02
N TRP A 87 -9.48 12.12 8.76
CA TRP A 87 -8.56 11.72 7.71
C TRP A 87 -7.79 12.91 7.12
N TYR A 88 -6.60 12.64 6.59
CA TYR A 88 -5.97 13.54 5.64
C TYR A 88 -6.67 13.46 4.27
N THR A 89 -6.79 12.23 3.72
CA THR A 89 -7.64 11.90 2.56
C THR A 89 -8.42 10.62 2.83
N GLN A 90 -9.61 10.46 2.27
CA GLN A 90 -10.36 9.20 2.34
C GLN A 90 -9.72 8.17 1.41
N THR A 91 -9.08 7.16 1.99
CA THR A 91 -8.30 6.15 1.24
C THR A 91 -9.10 4.90 0.92
N ASP A 92 -8.67 4.14 -0.11
CA ASP A 92 -9.07 2.74 -0.25
C ASP A 92 -8.23 1.87 0.68
N THR A 93 -8.87 1.29 1.68
CA THR A 93 -8.19 0.59 2.77
C THR A 93 -7.74 -0.82 2.43
N THR A 94 -8.10 -1.33 1.25
CA THR A 94 -7.73 -2.68 0.79
C THR A 94 -6.43 -2.71 -0.03
N ILE A 95 -6.00 -1.55 -0.56
CA ILE A 95 -4.86 -1.41 -1.48
C ILE A 95 -3.61 -0.86 -0.79
N VAL A 96 -3.78 0.06 0.18
CA VAL A 96 -2.67 0.70 0.89
C VAL A 96 -2.24 -0.09 2.12
N SER A 97 -0.99 0.08 2.59
CA SER A 97 -0.52 -0.59 3.80
C SER A 97 -1.17 -0.06 5.08
N ALA A 98 -1.05 -0.83 6.16
CA ALA A 98 -1.51 -0.40 7.48
C ALA A 98 -0.81 0.90 7.94
N GLU A 99 0.50 1.02 7.71
CA GLU A 99 1.24 2.23 8.12
C GLU A 99 0.77 3.46 7.34
N SER A 100 0.43 3.33 6.06
CA SER A 100 -0.17 4.42 5.28
C SER A 100 -1.51 4.88 5.86
N ILE A 101 -2.37 3.95 6.30
CA ILE A 101 -3.64 4.30 6.99
C ILE A 101 -3.35 5.03 8.31
N VAL A 102 -2.38 4.54 9.08
CA VAL A 102 -1.94 5.19 10.34
C VAL A 102 -1.43 6.61 10.07
N ARG A 103 -0.58 6.81 9.04
CA ARG A 103 -0.06 8.15 8.71
C ARG A 103 -1.15 9.07 8.19
N ASN A 104 -2.10 8.56 7.44
CA ASN A 104 -3.24 9.32 6.96
C ASN A 104 -4.08 9.87 8.12
N LEU A 105 -4.45 9.02 9.08
CA LEU A 105 -5.16 9.45 10.30
C LEU A 105 -4.31 10.38 11.17
N MET A 106 -3.02 10.07 11.35
CA MET A 106 -2.11 10.88 12.18
C MET A 106 -2.00 12.31 11.64
N TYR A 107 -1.75 12.49 10.34
CA TYR A 107 -1.64 13.82 9.77
C TYR A 107 -3.00 14.52 9.70
N GLY A 108 -4.09 13.80 9.38
CA GLY A 108 -5.43 14.37 9.37
C GLY A 108 -5.85 14.89 10.74
N MET A 109 -5.66 14.13 11.80
CA MET A 109 -5.96 14.57 13.16
C MET A 109 -5.07 15.72 13.62
N ARG A 110 -3.76 15.68 13.32
CA ARG A 110 -2.84 16.80 13.63
C ARG A 110 -3.23 18.08 12.92
N ASP A 111 -3.60 18.00 11.65
CA ASP A 111 -4.08 19.18 10.90
C ASP A 111 -5.36 19.77 11.54
N CYS A 112 -6.28 18.91 12.03
CA CYS A 112 -7.47 19.36 12.74
C CYS A 112 -7.14 20.15 13.99
N LEU A 113 -6.16 19.75 14.80
CA LEU A 113 -5.80 20.40 16.08
C LEU A 113 -5.40 21.86 15.92
N ALA A 114 -5.00 22.30 14.72
CA ALA A 114 -4.76 23.72 14.43
C ALA A 114 -6.06 24.55 14.43
N PHE A 115 -7.21 23.90 14.25
CA PHE A 115 -8.53 24.54 14.14
C PHE A 115 -9.49 24.16 15.26
N GLY A 116 -9.35 22.97 15.85
CA GLY A 116 -10.21 22.45 16.92
C GLY A 116 -10.16 20.91 16.98
N GLU A 117 -11.16 20.29 17.61
CA GLU A 117 -11.22 18.85 17.75
C GLU A 117 -11.66 18.17 16.44
N PRO A 118 -11.02 17.04 16.03
CA PRO A 118 -11.47 16.27 14.89
C PRO A 118 -12.75 15.49 15.19
N MET A 119 -13.57 15.24 14.18
CA MET A 119 -14.63 14.25 14.23
C MET A 119 -14.04 12.86 14.49
N LYS A 120 -14.46 12.19 15.59
CA LYS A 120 -13.96 10.85 15.95
C LYS A 120 -14.85 9.74 15.40
N ILE A 121 -15.04 9.76 14.09
CA ILE A 121 -15.75 8.73 13.33
C ILE A 121 -14.90 8.34 12.13
N GLY A 122 -14.61 7.05 11.97
CA GLY A 122 -13.95 6.52 10.78
C GLY A 122 -14.91 6.57 9.58
N TYR A 123 -15.07 7.76 8.98
CA TYR A 123 -16.01 8.03 7.89
C TYR A 123 -15.36 7.76 6.54
N LEU A 124 -15.82 6.72 5.85
CA LEU A 124 -15.37 6.30 4.51
C LEU A 124 -16.59 6.00 3.63
N PRO A 125 -17.27 7.05 3.12
CA PRO A 125 -18.55 6.88 2.44
C PRO A 125 -18.44 6.17 1.09
N ASP A 126 -17.33 6.30 0.37
CA ASP A 126 -17.19 5.81 -1.01
C ASP A 126 -16.01 4.87 -1.28
N SER A 127 -15.15 4.61 -0.31
CA SER A 127 -14.04 3.65 -0.45
C SER A 127 -14.51 2.26 -0.90
N PHE A 128 -13.72 1.57 -1.74
CA PHE A 128 -14.13 0.37 -2.50
C PHE A 128 -14.01 -0.94 -1.72
N GLY A 129 -14.14 -0.88 -0.42
CA GLY A 129 -14.07 -2.00 0.51
C GLY A 129 -13.41 -1.60 1.81
N MET A 130 -13.61 -2.44 2.84
CA MET A 130 -13.17 -2.15 4.19
C MET A 130 -12.26 -3.26 4.69
N SER A 131 -11.02 -2.92 5.04
CA SER A 131 -10.08 -3.84 5.67
C SER A 131 -10.57 -4.28 7.06
N GLY A 132 -10.47 -5.57 7.36
CA GLY A 132 -10.84 -6.13 8.67
C GLY A 132 -10.00 -5.61 9.85
N GLN A 133 -8.95 -4.84 9.60
CA GLN A 133 -8.08 -4.25 10.62
C GLN A 133 -8.43 -2.80 10.97
N LEU A 134 -9.44 -2.21 10.32
CA LEU A 134 -9.85 -0.83 10.62
C LEU A 134 -10.30 -0.64 12.07
N PRO A 135 -11.08 -1.54 12.72
CA PRO A 135 -11.42 -1.37 14.13
C PRO A 135 -10.19 -1.26 15.03
N HIS A 136 -9.14 -2.07 14.78
CA HIS A 136 -7.88 -1.99 15.52
C HIS A 136 -7.17 -0.65 15.29
N ILE A 137 -7.05 -0.22 14.03
CA ILE A 137 -6.41 1.06 13.70
C ILE A 137 -7.20 2.23 14.30
N TYR A 138 -8.52 2.24 14.19
CA TYR A 138 -9.37 3.29 14.76
C TYR A 138 -9.21 3.40 16.28
N ASN A 139 -9.23 2.27 17.01
CA ASN A 139 -8.99 2.27 18.44
C ASN A 139 -7.60 2.84 18.78
N GLY A 140 -6.61 2.62 17.92
CA GLY A 140 -5.27 3.24 18.03
C GLY A 140 -5.24 4.76 17.95
N PHE A 141 -6.36 5.41 17.55
CA PHE A 141 -6.57 6.86 17.52
C PHE A 141 -7.71 7.33 18.44
N GLY A 142 -8.24 6.45 19.29
CA GLY A 142 -9.41 6.76 20.14
C GLY A 142 -10.71 6.97 19.34
N ILE A 143 -10.79 6.42 18.14
CA ILE A 143 -11.98 6.39 17.29
C ILE A 143 -12.71 5.08 17.58
N THR A 144 -13.96 5.17 18.12
CA THR A 144 -14.78 4.02 18.50
C THR A 144 -16.01 3.83 17.61
N ARG A 145 -16.13 4.65 16.54
CA ARG A 145 -17.28 4.73 15.65
C ARG A 145 -16.81 4.70 14.21
N THR A 146 -17.57 4.05 13.32
CA THR A 146 -17.28 4.06 11.89
C THR A 146 -18.54 4.09 11.06
N MET A 147 -18.48 4.76 9.92
CA MET A 147 -19.58 4.85 8.96
C MET A 147 -19.04 4.66 7.54
N PHE A 148 -19.68 3.77 6.77
CA PHE A 148 -19.29 3.45 5.39
C PHE A 148 -20.49 2.96 4.57
N TRP A 149 -20.30 2.82 3.26
CA TRP A 149 -21.36 2.41 2.34
C TRP A 149 -21.18 1.01 1.79
N ARG A 150 -19.98 0.68 1.30
CA ARG A 150 -19.74 -0.48 0.44
C ARG A 150 -19.25 -1.71 1.20
N GLY A 151 -19.54 -2.90 0.65
CA GLY A 151 -18.87 -4.14 1.03
C GLY A 151 -19.60 -5.00 2.05
N CYS A 152 -20.66 -4.51 2.71
CA CYS A 152 -21.41 -5.28 3.72
C CYS A 152 -22.70 -5.84 3.17
N SER A 153 -22.99 -7.11 3.49
CA SER A 153 -24.26 -7.78 3.20
C SER A 153 -24.64 -8.74 4.33
N GLU A 154 -25.84 -9.35 4.25
CA GLU A 154 -26.31 -10.36 5.23
C GLU A 154 -25.41 -11.59 5.30
N ARG A 155 -24.54 -11.81 4.31
CA ARG A 155 -23.52 -12.90 4.34
C ARG A 155 -22.55 -12.76 5.50
N HIS A 156 -22.39 -11.55 6.06
CA HIS A 156 -21.54 -11.28 7.23
C HIS A 156 -22.26 -11.54 8.55
N GLY A 157 -23.57 -11.90 8.53
CA GLY A 157 -24.31 -12.33 9.74
C GLY A 157 -25.45 -11.42 10.19
N THR A 158 -25.71 -10.29 9.52
CA THR A 158 -26.87 -9.42 9.79
C THR A 158 -27.38 -8.71 8.54
N ASP A 159 -28.71 -8.46 8.48
CA ASP A 159 -29.36 -7.60 7.51
C ASP A 159 -29.56 -6.15 8.04
N LYS A 160 -28.98 -5.84 9.19
CA LYS A 160 -29.09 -4.54 9.86
C LYS A 160 -27.95 -3.60 9.50
N THR A 161 -28.23 -2.31 9.59
CA THR A 161 -27.27 -1.25 9.26
C THR A 161 -26.34 -0.91 10.41
N GLU A 162 -26.74 -1.22 11.65
CA GLU A 162 -25.96 -0.95 12.84
C GLU A 162 -25.49 -2.25 13.48
N PHE A 163 -24.18 -2.34 13.77
CA PHE A 163 -23.55 -3.51 14.39
C PHE A 163 -22.23 -3.13 15.08
N LEU A 164 -21.69 -4.06 15.83
CA LEU A 164 -20.34 -3.98 16.39
C LEU A 164 -19.38 -4.65 15.40
N TRP A 165 -18.33 -3.95 14.97
CA TRP A 165 -17.33 -4.49 14.07
C TRP A 165 -16.04 -4.79 14.81
N GLN A 166 -15.56 -6.03 14.71
CA GLN A 166 -14.41 -6.51 15.47
C GLN A 166 -13.27 -6.98 14.57
N SER A 167 -12.06 -6.51 14.85
CA SER A 167 -10.81 -6.98 14.23
C SER A 167 -10.33 -8.31 14.80
N SER A 168 -9.30 -8.91 14.20
CA SER A 168 -8.72 -10.20 14.60
C SER A 168 -8.15 -10.21 16.02
N ASP A 169 -7.66 -9.08 16.52
CA ASP A 169 -7.14 -8.90 17.88
C ASP A 169 -8.22 -8.65 18.93
N GLY A 170 -9.49 -8.55 18.53
CA GLY A 170 -10.63 -8.26 19.40
C GLY A 170 -10.97 -6.78 19.56
N SER A 171 -10.20 -5.87 18.97
CA SER A 171 -10.55 -4.44 18.91
C SER A 171 -11.90 -4.24 18.24
N GLU A 172 -12.75 -3.35 18.79
CA GLU A 172 -14.16 -3.22 18.37
C GLU A 172 -14.57 -1.76 18.21
N VAL A 173 -15.39 -1.48 17.19
CA VAL A 173 -16.04 -0.18 16.95
C VAL A 173 -17.53 -0.36 16.68
N THR A 174 -18.35 0.68 17.00
CA THR A 174 -19.74 0.76 16.57
C THR A 174 -19.78 1.18 15.11
N ALA A 175 -20.38 0.36 14.26
CA ALA A 175 -20.46 0.58 12.81
C ALA A 175 -21.87 0.93 12.37
N GLN A 176 -21.99 1.84 11.40
CA GLN A 176 -23.21 2.11 10.65
C GLN A 176 -22.94 2.03 9.14
N VAL A 177 -23.66 1.17 8.46
CA VAL A 177 -23.65 1.09 6.99
C VAL A 177 -24.68 2.04 6.44
N LEU A 178 -24.36 2.69 5.31
CA LEU A 178 -25.27 3.56 4.54
C LEU A 178 -25.94 2.72 3.42
N PRO A 179 -27.08 2.05 3.63
CA PRO A 179 -27.58 1.03 2.71
C PRO A 179 -27.99 1.58 1.33
N LEU A 180 -28.29 2.87 1.27
CA LEU A 180 -28.64 3.58 0.03
C LEU A 180 -27.57 4.62 -0.38
N GLY A 181 -26.42 4.63 0.32
CA GLY A 181 -25.32 5.55 0.11
C GLY A 181 -25.46 6.90 0.80
N TYR A 182 -24.45 7.73 0.59
CA TYR A 182 -24.28 9.03 1.26
C TYR A 182 -25.04 10.18 0.56
N ALA A 183 -25.67 9.96 -0.61
CA ALA A 183 -26.27 11.01 -1.42
C ALA A 183 -27.81 11.01 -1.47
N ILE A 184 -28.46 10.29 -0.57
CA ILE A 184 -29.92 10.07 -0.64
C ILE A 184 -30.73 11.33 -0.34
N GLY A 185 -30.19 12.26 0.43
CA GLY A 185 -30.77 13.55 0.76
C GLY A 185 -30.32 14.71 -0.13
N LYS A 186 -29.60 14.46 -1.25
CA LYS A 186 -29.13 15.51 -2.15
C LYS A 186 -30.28 16.23 -2.85
N TYR A 187 -30.20 17.55 -2.97
CA TYR A 187 -31.18 18.37 -3.71
C TYR A 187 -32.64 17.94 -3.46
N LEU A 188 -33.04 17.86 -2.18
CA LEU A 188 -34.41 17.49 -1.83
C LEU A 188 -35.39 18.50 -2.46
N PRO A 189 -36.43 18.07 -3.22
CA PRO A 189 -37.41 18.97 -3.80
C PRO A 189 -38.23 19.65 -2.71
N ALA A 190 -38.77 20.82 -2.98
CA ALA A 190 -39.62 21.56 -2.05
C ALA A 190 -41.11 21.18 -2.17
N ASP A 191 -41.50 20.43 -3.17
CA ASP A 191 -42.90 19.99 -3.41
C ASP A 191 -43.17 18.61 -2.84
N GLU A 192 -44.42 18.38 -2.41
CA GLU A 192 -44.84 17.11 -1.79
C GLU A 192 -44.68 15.90 -2.72
N ASN A 193 -45.08 16.05 -4.00
CA ASN A 193 -45.02 14.92 -4.92
C ASN A 193 -43.58 14.46 -5.17
N GLY A 194 -42.68 15.41 -5.35
CA GLY A 194 -41.23 15.14 -5.49
C GLY A 194 -40.63 14.46 -4.27
N LEU A 195 -40.99 14.95 -3.07
CA LEU A 195 -40.53 14.37 -1.81
C LEU A 195 -41.03 12.95 -1.62
N ARG A 196 -42.36 12.70 -1.82
CA ARG A 196 -42.92 11.35 -1.70
C ARG A 196 -42.33 10.38 -2.73
N LYS A 197 -42.26 10.77 -3.97
CA LYS A 197 -41.68 9.96 -5.05
C LYS A 197 -40.24 9.49 -4.71
N ARG A 198 -39.49 10.32 -3.99
CA ARG A 198 -38.11 10.04 -3.67
C ARG A 198 -37.98 9.29 -2.35
N LEU A 199 -38.66 9.72 -1.30
CA LEU A 199 -38.38 9.29 0.07
C LEU A 199 -39.25 8.13 0.56
N ASP A 200 -40.46 7.88 -0.02
CA ASP A 200 -41.28 6.78 0.48
C ASP A 200 -40.56 5.43 0.43
N SER A 201 -39.98 5.11 -0.74
CA SER A 201 -39.20 3.86 -0.88
C SER A 201 -37.89 3.85 -0.07
N TYR A 202 -37.28 5.03 0.17
CA TYR A 202 -36.07 5.10 1.00
C TYR A 202 -36.40 4.82 2.46
N PHE A 203 -37.46 5.41 2.99
CA PHE A 203 -37.87 5.15 4.38
C PHE A 203 -38.25 3.68 4.60
N ASP A 204 -38.88 3.02 3.62
CA ASP A 204 -39.22 1.60 3.70
C ASP A 204 -37.93 0.75 3.89
N VAL A 205 -36.86 1.06 3.15
CA VAL A 205 -35.58 0.37 3.28
C VAL A 205 -34.90 0.71 4.61
N LEU A 206 -34.76 2.00 4.92
CA LEU A 206 -34.01 2.48 6.08
C LEU A 206 -34.67 2.04 7.39
N GLU A 207 -35.98 2.14 7.53
CA GLU A 207 -36.71 1.75 8.75
C GLU A 207 -36.72 0.22 8.96
N LYS A 208 -36.69 -0.57 7.90
CA LYS A 208 -36.57 -2.04 7.96
C LYS A 208 -35.15 -2.46 8.35
N ALA A 209 -34.13 -1.79 7.82
CA ALA A 209 -32.74 -2.12 8.04
C ALA A 209 -32.21 -1.63 9.40
N SER A 210 -32.75 -0.53 9.96
CA SER A 210 -32.29 0.03 11.23
C SER A 210 -32.73 -0.80 12.44
N VAL A 211 -31.83 -0.99 13.39
CA VAL A 211 -32.10 -1.55 14.74
C VAL A 211 -32.69 -0.46 15.64
N THR A 212 -32.20 0.76 15.55
CA THR A 212 -32.41 1.83 16.54
C THR A 212 -33.55 2.79 16.21
N LYS A 213 -34.05 2.78 14.98
CA LYS A 213 -34.99 3.76 14.42
C LYS A 213 -34.47 5.20 14.32
N GLU A 214 -33.18 5.36 14.42
CA GLU A 214 -32.47 6.57 14.07
C GLU A 214 -32.13 6.48 12.56
N ILE A 215 -32.75 7.32 11.75
CA ILE A 215 -32.65 7.28 10.30
C ILE A 215 -31.74 8.42 9.84
N LEU A 216 -30.64 8.10 9.18
CA LEU A 216 -29.76 9.10 8.62
C LEU A 216 -30.20 9.44 7.19
N LEU A 217 -30.34 10.72 6.91
CA LEU A 217 -30.61 11.29 5.58
C LEU A 217 -29.50 12.30 5.24
N PRO A 218 -28.37 11.86 4.68
CA PRO A 218 -27.28 12.73 4.32
C PRO A 218 -27.68 13.70 3.21
N ASN A 219 -27.59 15.02 3.47
CA ASN A 219 -27.99 16.09 2.55
C ASN A 219 -26.76 16.68 1.87
N GLY A 220 -26.24 15.95 0.90
CA GLY A 220 -25.05 16.30 0.11
C GLY A 220 -24.79 15.30 -0.99
N HIS A 221 -23.75 15.54 -1.78
CA HIS A 221 -23.24 14.69 -2.87
C HIS A 221 -21.85 15.14 -3.28
N ASP A 222 -21.27 14.49 -4.29
CA ASP A 222 -19.97 14.81 -4.89
C ASP A 222 -19.94 16.28 -5.35
N GLN A 223 -19.00 17.04 -4.84
CA GLN A 223 -18.80 18.48 -5.10
C GLN A 223 -20.05 19.35 -4.95
N MET A 224 -21.11 18.84 -4.29
CA MET A 224 -22.39 19.57 -4.17
C MET A 224 -22.26 20.80 -3.27
N PRO A 225 -22.69 22.00 -3.73
CA PRO A 225 -22.88 23.15 -2.85
C PRO A 225 -24.00 22.88 -1.84
N LEU A 226 -24.02 23.62 -0.73
CA LEU A 226 -25.06 23.46 0.29
C LEU A 226 -26.47 23.76 -0.27
N GLN A 227 -27.48 23.02 0.21
CA GLN A 227 -28.86 23.25 -0.18
C GLN A 227 -29.44 24.50 0.53
N GLN A 228 -29.70 25.56 -0.23
CA GLN A 228 -30.09 26.87 0.33
C GLN A 228 -31.45 26.83 1.04
N ASN A 229 -32.43 26.11 0.47
CA ASN A 229 -33.81 26.06 0.96
C ASN A 229 -34.12 24.88 1.91
N ILE A 230 -33.09 24.34 2.58
CA ILE A 230 -33.23 23.12 3.40
C ILE A 230 -34.30 23.26 4.50
N PHE A 231 -34.49 24.43 5.11
CA PHE A 231 -35.49 24.63 6.16
C PHE A 231 -36.92 24.58 5.62
N GLU A 232 -37.18 25.18 4.46
CA GLU A 232 -38.45 25.06 3.74
C GLU A 232 -38.79 23.59 3.48
N VAL A 233 -37.79 22.83 2.99
CA VAL A 233 -37.94 21.38 2.76
C VAL A 233 -38.21 20.64 4.07
N MET A 234 -37.54 20.96 5.17
CA MET A 234 -37.73 20.34 6.48
C MET A 234 -39.14 20.61 7.03
N GLU A 235 -39.69 21.81 6.85
CA GLU A 235 -41.07 22.12 7.21
C GLU A 235 -42.06 21.26 6.40
N LYS A 236 -41.84 21.18 5.10
CA LYS A 236 -42.65 20.33 4.22
C LYS A 236 -42.57 18.85 4.59
N LEU A 237 -41.44 18.34 4.93
CA LEU A 237 -41.23 16.96 5.42
C LEU A 237 -42.05 16.70 6.71
N ARG A 238 -42.09 17.65 7.63
CA ARG A 238 -42.87 17.54 8.89
C ARG A 238 -44.38 17.48 8.59
N GLU A 239 -44.85 18.24 7.60
CA GLU A 239 -46.26 18.18 7.16
C GLU A 239 -46.60 16.83 6.52
N ILE A 240 -45.75 16.35 5.60
CA ILE A 240 -45.95 15.11 4.83
C ILE A 240 -45.85 13.86 5.69
N TYR A 241 -44.90 13.84 6.65
CA TYR A 241 -44.57 12.67 7.49
C TYR A 241 -44.69 12.97 8.99
N PRO A 242 -45.89 13.30 9.51
CA PRO A 242 -46.13 13.69 10.89
C PRO A 242 -45.74 12.61 11.93
N GLN A 243 -45.58 11.35 11.45
CA GLN A 243 -45.12 10.22 12.26
C GLN A 243 -43.60 10.15 12.43
N ARG A 244 -42.82 11.06 11.79
CA ARG A 244 -41.37 11.12 11.85
C ARG A 244 -40.94 12.47 12.41
N LYS A 245 -39.84 12.47 13.20
CA LYS A 245 -39.26 13.70 13.74
C LYS A 245 -38.02 14.06 12.91
N PHE A 246 -38.12 15.11 12.10
CA PHE A 246 -36.98 15.62 11.30
C PHE A 246 -36.16 16.64 12.09
N VAL A 247 -34.84 16.40 12.17
CA VAL A 247 -33.89 17.27 12.87
C VAL A 247 -32.66 17.52 11.99
N MET A 248 -32.12 18.73 12.00
CA MET A 248 -30.77 18.96 11.48
C MET A 248 -29.78 18.44 12.50
N SER A 249 -28.81 17.64 12.07
CA SER A 249 -27.96 16.86 12.95
C SER A 249 -26.56 16.68 12.36
N ARG A 250 -25.64 16.22 13.18
CA ARG A 250 -24.33 15.74 12.81
C ARG A 250 -24.22 14.23 13.08
N PHE A 251 -23.19 13.56 12.54
CA PHE A 251 -23.07 12.10 12.66
C PHE A 251 -22.92 11.64 14.09
N GLU A 252 -22.22 12.39 14.95
CA GLU A 252 -22.03 12.04 16.35
C GLU A 252 -23.36 11.88 17.11
N GLU A 253 -24.36 12.73 16.83
CA GLU A 253 -25.68 12.66 17.46
C GLU A 253 -26.44 11.37 17.07
N VAL A 254 -26.19 10.84 15.88
CA VAL A 254 -26.75 9.55 15.43
C VAL A 254 -26.09 8.42 16.22
N PHE A 255 -24.75 8.42 16.30
CA PHE A 255 -24.02 7.39 17.04
C PHE A 255 -24.34 7.36 18.53
N GLU A 256 -24.57 8.50 19.17
CA GLU A 256 -25.02 8.56 20.57
C GLU A 256 -26.30 7.75 20.80
N GLN A 257 -27.24 7.80 19.86
CA GLN A 257 -28.49 7.04 19.95
C GLN A 257 -28.30 5.55 19.62
N ILE A 258 -27.40 5.22 18.68
CA ILE A 258 -27.01 3.83 18.35
C ILE A 258 -26.36 3.18 19.58
N GLU A 259 -25.40 3.85 20.19
CA GLU A 259 -24.66 3.35 21.35
C GLU A 259 -25.52 3.19 22.60
N ALA A 260 -26.58 3.98 22.75
CA ALA A 260 -27.57 3.78 23.81
C ALA A 260 -28.29 2.42 23.72
N GLN A 261 -28.20 1.75 22.58
CA GLN A 261 -28.81 0.43 22.33
C GLN A 261 -27.75 -0.63 21.98
N ARG A 262 -26.51 -0.42 22.37
CA ARG A 262 -25.33 -1.25 22.01
C ARG A 262 -25.54 -2.75 22.28
N GLU A 263 -26.22 -3.10 23.36
CA GLU A 263 -26.49 -4.50 23.73
C GLU A 263 -27.38 -5.26 22.73
N SER A 264 -28.12 -4.54 21.88
CA SER A 264 -28.98 -5.12 20.84
C SER A 264 -28.26 -5.34 19.50
N LEU A 265 -27.02 -4.86 19.37
CA LEU A 265 -26.25 -4.93 18.13
C LEU A 265 -25.57 -6.29 17.95
N ALA A 266 -25.60 -6.83 16.74
CA ALA A 266 -24.82 -8.01 16.38
C ALA A 266 -23.33 -7.67 16.28
N THR A 267 -22.43 -8.63 16.56
CA THR A 267 -20.98 -8.47 16.33
C THR A 267 -20.59 -9.16 15.03
N LEU A 268 -19.96 -8.41 14.12
CA LEU A 268 -19.42 -8.90 12.86
C LEU A 268 -17.89 -8.85 12.88
N LYS A 269 -17.23 -9.74 12.10
CA LYS A 269 -15.78 -9.84 12.01
C LYS A 269 -15.33 -9.88 10.55
N GLY A 270 -14.06 -9.50 10.32
CA GLY A 270 -13.41 -9.61 9.03
C GLY A 270 -13.55 -8.36 8.16
N GLU A 271 -13.20 -8.54 6.87
CA GLU A 271 -13.25 -7.49 5.86
C GLU A 271 -14.64 -7.39 5.22
N PHE A 272 -14.99 -6.20 4.73
CA PHE A 272 -16.23 -5.98 3.98
C PHE A 272 -15.90 -5.64 2.53
N ILE A 273 -16.02 -6.63 1.66
CA ILE A 273 -15.70 -6.56 0.23
C ILE A 273 -16.75 -7.30 -0.63
N ASP A 274 -18.00 -7.37 -0.16
CA ASP A 274 -19.10 -8.08 -0.82
C ASP A 274 -19.85 -7.12 -1.77
N GLY A 275 -19.93 -7.51 -3.05
CA GLY A 275 -20.57 -6.72 -4.12
C GLY A 275 -22.09 -6.87 -4.25
N LYS A 276 -22.76 -7.54 -3.29
CA LYS A 276 -24.18 -7.89 -3.41
C LYS A 276 -25.09 -6.66 -3.53
N TYR A 277 -24.99 -5.73 -2.61
CA TYR A 277 -25.86 -4.56 -2.57
C TYR A 277 -25.28 -3.33 -3.24
N MET A 278 -23.95 -3.20 -3.23
CA MET A 278 -23.23 -2.12 -3.87
C MET A 278 -21.87 -2.62 -4.37
N ARG A 279 -21.44 -2.10 -5.50
CA ARG A 279 -20.16 -2.40 -6.13
C ARG A 279 -19.01 -2.07 -5.20
N VAL A 280 -18.04 -2.95 -5.11
CA VAL A 280 -16.79 -2.79 -4.35
C VAL A 280 -15.57 -2.72 -5.27
N HIS A 281 -15.80 -2.87 -6.59
CA HIS A 281 -14.73 -2.82 -7.58
C HIS A 281 -13.61 -3.79 -7.26
N ARG A 282 -13.96 -5.08 -7.20
CA ARG A 282 -13.10 -6.17 -6.72
C ARG A 282 -11.73 -6.20 -7.42
N THR A 283 -11.68 -5.80 -8.67
CA THR A 283 -10.49 -5.85 -9.52
C THR A 283 -9.78 -4.50 -9.67
N ILE A 284 -10.13 -3.52 -8.84
CA ILE A 284 -9.47 -2.21 -8.83
C ILE A 284 -7.97 -2.29 -8.52
N GLY A 285 -7.54 -3.35 -7.83
CA GLY A 285 -6.14 -3.58 -7.48
C GLY A 285 -5.20 -3.77 -8.67
N SER A 286 -5.73 -4.01 -9.88
CA SER A 286 -4.94 -4.17 -11.11
C SER A 286 -5.10 -3.04 -12.12
N THR A 287 -5.93 -2.04 -11.83
CA THR A 287 -6.09 -0.85 -12.70
C THR A 287 -4.87 0.03 -12.64
N ARG A 288 -4.35 0.45 -13.80
CA ARG A 288 -3.14 1.28 -13.93
C ARG A 288 -2.03 0.75 -13.01
N MET A 289 -1.54 -0.45 -13.33
CA MET A 289 -0.58 -1.20 -12.52
C MET A 289 0.73 -0.44 -12.27
N ASP A 290 1.12 0.47 -13.16
CA ASP A 290 2.24 1.40 -12.99
C ASP A 290 2.13 2.19 -11.67
N ILE A 291 0.93 2.68 -11.33
CA ILE A 291 0.64 3.40 -10.09
C ILE A 291 0.76 2.47 -8.86
N LYS A 292 0.22 1.24 -8.94
CA LYS A 292 0.28 0.27 -7.83
C LYS A 292 1.73 -0.11 -7.52
N ILE A 293 2.54 -0.33 -8.55
CA ILE A 293 3.97 -0.64 -8.43
C ILE A 293 4.74 0.55 -7.86
N ALA A 294 4.54 1.76 -8.40
CA ALA A 294 5.18 2.97 -7.88
C ALA A 294 4.82 3.22 -6.42
N HIS A 295 3.53 3.09 -6.06
CA HIS A 295 3.05 3.23 -4.68
C HIS A 295 3.76 2.26 -3.73
N ALA A 296 3.76 0.95 -4.04
CA ALA A 296 4.36 -0.06 -3.18
C ALA A 296 5.87 0.17 -2.99
N ARG A 297 6.58 0.50 -4.07
CA ARG A 297 8.02 0.79 -4.06
C ARG A 297 8.35 1.98 -3.16
N ILE A 298 7.61 3.09 -3.29
CA ILE A 298 7.84 4.31 -2.51
C ILE A 298 7.47 4.08 -1.05
N GLU A 299 6.34 3.48 -0.78
CA GLU A 299 5.88 3.14 0.58
C GLU A 299 6.90 2.27 1.31
N ASN A 300 7.39 1.19 0.66
CA ASN A 300 8.46 0.35 1.19
C ASN A 300 9.75 1.13 1.43
N LYS A 301 10.13 2.00 0.50
CA LYS A 301 11.34 2.83 0.61
C LYS A 301 11.27 3.76 1.82
N ILE A 302 10.14 4.41 2.07
CA ILE A 302 9.97 5.32 3.21
C ILE A 302 9.95 4.55 4.51
N VAL A 303 9.08 3.55 4.63
CA VAL A 303 8.81 2.85 5.89
C VAL A 303 9.94 1.90 6.27
N ASN A 304 10.50 1.18 5.33
CA ASN A 304 11.46 0.11 5.60
C ASN A 304 12.92 0.55 5.45
N LEU A 305 13.22 1.65 4.74
CA LEU A 305 14.57 2.11 4.51
C LEU A 305 14.82 3.50 5.09
N LEU A 306 14.06 4.52 4.66
CA LEU A 306 14.38 5.91 4.96
C LEU A 306 14.16 6.27 6.44
N GLU A 307 12.97 6.01 6.99
CA GLU A 307 12.69 6.35 8.40
C GLU A 307 13.57 5.56 9.37
N PRO A 308 13.82 4.24 9.18
CA PRO A 308 14.81 3.51 10.00
C PRO A 308 16.22 4.07 9.89
N LEU A 309 16.70 4.43 8.68
CA LEU A 309 18.02 5.02 8.49
C LEU A 309 18.11 6.41 9.11
N ALA A 310 17.07 7.25 8.96
CA ALA A 310 17.01 8.56 9.59
C ALA A 310 17.04 8.46 11.13
N THR A 311 16.33 7.47 11.67
CA THR A 311 16.34 7.19 13.12
C THR A 311 17.71 6.71 13.61
N LEU A 312 18.33 5.80 12.86
CA LEU A 312 19.70 5.35 13.12
C LEU A 312 20.65 6.56 13.12
N ALA A 313 20.60 7.42 12.11
CA ALA A 313 21.43 8.60 12.02
C ALA A 313 21.15 9.58 13.17
N TRP A 314 19.89 9.80 13.53
CA TRP A 314 19.51 10.65 14.66
C TRP A 314 20.04 10.11 16.00
N THR A 315 19.97 8.82 16.24
CA THR A 315 20.54 8.22 17.46
C THR A 315 22.07 8.33 17.53
N LEU A 316 22.73 8.51 16.38
CA LEU A 316 24.15 8.81 16.30
C LEU A 316 24.47 10.30 16.48
N GLY A 317 23.47 11.18 16.65
CA GLY A 317 23.63 12.60 16.90
C GLY A 317 23.36 13.52 15.70
N PHE A 318 22.89 12.99 14.57
CA PHE A 318 22.49 13.81 13.41
C PHE A 318 21.05 14.33 13.54
N GLU A 319 20.73 15.34 12.77
CA GLU A 319 19.37 15.91 12.73
C GLU A 319 18.37 14.95 12.06
N TYR A 320 17.16 14.86 12.62
CA TYR A 320 16.03 14.16 12.00
C TYR A 320 15.11 15.18 11.32
N HIS A 321 14.99 15.11 10.02
CA HIS A 321 14.29 16.14 9.22
C HIS A 321 12.78 15.86 9.12
N HIS A 322 12.03 16.05 10.22
CA HIS A 322 10.57 15.82 10.27
C HIS A 322 9.81 16.52 9.13
N GLY A 323 10.08 17.81 8.88
CA GLY A 323 9.35 18.56 7.86
C GLY A 323 9.52 18.03 6.44
N LEU A 324 10.70 17.46 6.10
CA LEU A 324 10.90 16.81 4.80
C LEU A 324 10.15 15.49 4.71
N LEU A 325 10.12 14.70 5.78
CA LEU A 325 9.38 13.44 5.84
C LEU A 325 7.87 13.69 5.80
N GLU A 326 7.34 14.67 6.54
CA GLU A 326 5.93 15.05 6.49
C GLU A 326 5.52 15.51 5.09
N LYS A 327 6.33 16.39 4.46
CA LYS A 327 6.07 16.84 3.08
C LYS A 327 5.98 15.66 2.13
N MET A 328 6.92 14.71 2.21
CA MET A 328 6.94 13.52 1.38
C MET A 328 5.72 12.63 1.64
N TRP A 329 5.37 12.37 2.91
CA TRP A 329 4.18 11.63 3.27
C TRP A 329 2.90 12.28 2.72
N LYS A 330 2.75 13.60 2.86
CA LYS A 330 1.57 14.31 2.35
C LYS A 330 1.46 14.22 0.82
N GLU A 331 2.58 14.20 0.06
CA GLU A 331 2.51 13.98 -1.39
C GLU A 331 1.96 12.60 -1.76
N ILE A 332 2.38 11.53 -1.08
CA ILE A 332 1.82 10.19 -1.34
C ILE A 332 0.41 10.04 -0.78
N LEU A 333 0.08 10.65 0.34
CA LEU A 333 -1.26 10.60 0.93
C LEU A 333 -2.31 11.32 0.07
N LYS A 334 -1.93 12.35 -0.69
CA LYS A 334 -2.79 12.94 -1.73
C LYS A 334 -3.16 11.91 -2.80
N ASN A 335 -2.21 11.03 -3.16
CA ASN A 335 -2.45 9.92 -4.08
C ASN A 335 -3.23 8.75 -3.46
N HIS A 336 -3.43 8.74 -2.13
CA HIS A 336 -4.22 7.72 -1.45
C HIS A 336 -5.72 8.00 -1.42
N ALA A 337 -6.19 9.18 -1.86
CA ALA A 337 -7.62 9.37 -2.11
C ALA A 337 -8.16 8.21 -2.95
N HIS A 338 -9.37 7.71 -2.64
CA HIS A 338 -9.83 6.42 -3.16
C HIS A 338 -9.83 6.33 -4.69
N ASP A 339 -10.23 7.39 -5.42
CA ASP A 339 -10.16 7.42 -6.88
C ASP A 339 -8.71 7.50 -7.40
N SER A 340 -7.82 8.20 -6.68
CA SER A 340 -6.42 8.32 -7.07
C SER A 340 -5.67 7.00 -6.92
N ILE A 341 -5.77 6.31 -5.76
CA ILE A 341 -5.11 5.01 -5.57
C ILE A 341 -5.86 3.87 -6.27
N GLY A 342 -7.18 3.95 -6.40
CA GLY A 342 -7.99 3.10 -7.25
C GLY A 342 -7.63 3.25 -8.71
N CYS A 343 -7.19 4.46 -9.12
CA CYS A 343 -6.81 4.84 -10.48
C CYS A 343 -7.98 4.82 -11.48
N CYS A 344 -9.20 4.98 -11.00
CA CYS A 344 -10.39 5.17 -11.82
C CYS A 344 -10.55 6.66 -12.15
N CYS A 345 -9.62 7.20 -12.95
CA CYS A 345 -9.45 8.62 -13.16
C CYS A 345 -9.09 8.98 -14.60
N SER A 346 -9.21 10.26 -14.97
CA SER A 346 -8.80 10.71 -16.29
C SER A 346 -7.27 10.61 -16.49
N ASP A 347 -6.83 10.54 -17.74
CA ASP A 347 -5.39 10.51 -18.08
C ASP A 347 -4.64 11.75 -17.56
N LYS A 348 -5.30 12.90 -17.45
CA LYS A 348 -4.69 14.09 -16.84
C LYS A 348 -4.38 13.86 -15.38
N VAL A 349 -5.33 13.31 -14.63
CA VAL A 349 -5.17 12.98 -13.20
C VAL A 349 -4.12 11.90 -13.02
N HIS A 350 -4.11 10.86 -13.86
CA HIS A 350 -3.07 9.83 -13.83
C HIS A 350 -1.66 10.44 -13.93
N ARG A 351 -1.43 11.39 -14.85
CA ARG A 351 -0.13 12.07 -14.97
C ARG A 351 0.22 12.91 -13.73
N GLU A 352 -0.77 13.53 -13.07
CA GLU A 352 -0.56 14.25 -11.82
C GLU A 352 -0.19 13.29 -10.67
N ILE A 353 -0.83 12.11 -10.60
CA ILE A 353 -0.51 11.06 -9.63
C ILE A 353 0.93 10.56 -9.83
N VAL A 354 1.31 10.26 -11.08
CA VAL A 354 2.68 9.85 -11.44
C VAL A 354 3.68 10.91 -11.00
N ALA A 355 3.44 12.19 -11.33
CA ALA A 355 4.34 13.29 -10.97
C ALA A 355 4.51 13.43 -9.44
N ARG A 356 3.46 13.24 -8.63
CA ARG A 356 3.57 13.26 -7.16
C ARG A 356 4.36 12.06 -6.63
N PHE A 357 4.21 10.88 -7.22
CA PHE A 357 5.03 9.72 -6.85
C PHE A 357 6.49 9.91 -7.23
N GLU A 358 6.80 10.42 -8.44
CA GLU A 358 8.17 10.74 -8.85
C GLU A 358 8.82 11.76 -7.90
N LEU A 359 8.08 12.81 -7.51
CA LEU A 359 8.57 13.79 -6.54
C LEU A 359 8.86 13.16 -5.17
N ALA A 360 7.97 12.31 -4.68
CA ALA A 360 8.15 11.63 -3.39
C ALA A 360 9.34 10.63 -3.44
N GLU A 361 9.50 9.90 -4.54
CA GLU A 361 10.60 8.97 -4.73
C GLU A 361 11.95 9.69 -4.82
N ASP A 362 12.02 10.78 -5.56
CA ASP A 362 13.22 11.64 -5.67
C ASP A 362 13.64 12.17 -4.29
N MET A 363 12.66 12.63 -3.49
CA MET A 363 12.91 13.06 -2.10
C MET A 363 13.44 11.91 -1.25
N ALA A 364 12.84 10.72 -1.35
CA ALA A 364 13.23 9.54 -0.58
C ALA A 364 14.65 9.09 -0.93
N ASP A 365 14.99 8.99 -2.21
CA ASP A 365 16.31 8.58 -2.69
C ASP A 365 17.41 9.57 -2.29
N ASN A 366 17.13 10.85 -2.40
CA ASN A 366 18.09 11.88 -1.98
C ASN A 366 18.28 11.93 -0.47
N LEU A 367 17.22 11.74 0.33
CA LEU A 367 17.32 11.66 1.80
C LEU A 367 18.06 10.39 2.25
N LEU A 368 17.80 9.23 1.63
CA LEU A 368 18.55 8.00 1.90
C LEU A 368 20.04 8.21 1.68
N ARG A 369 20.42 8.73 0.50
CA ARG A 369 21.80 9.04 0.16
C ARG A 369 22.41 10.06 1.13
N PHE A 370 21.65 11.09 1.52
CA PHE A 370 22.09 12.11 2.47
C PHE A 370 22.42 11.51 3.84
N TYR A 371 21.55 10.65 4.42
CA TYR A 371 21.83 10.06 5.72
C TYR A 371 22.97 9.04 5.67
N MET A 372 23.05 8.19 4.64
CA MET A 372 24.19 7.28 4.44
C MET A 372 25.51 8.05 4.37
N ARG A 373 25.51 9.15 3.62
CA ARG A 373 26.67 10.02 3.49
C ARG A 373 27.03 10.69 4.80
N LYS A 374 26.06 11.26 5.54
CA LYS A 374 26.31 11.87 6.85
C LYS A 374 27.01 10.89 7.81
N ILE A 375 26.58 9.65 7.82
CA ILE A 375 27.23 8.60 8.61
C ILE A 375 28.66 8.32 8.10
N ALA A 376 28.81 8.05 6.80
CA ALA A 376 30.10 7.68 6.21
C ALA A 376 31.17 8.80 6.33
N ASP A 377 30.79 10.06 6.13
CA ASP A 377 31.70 11.22 6.19
C ASP A 377 32.18 11.54 7.61
N ASN A 378 31.44 11.10 8.64
CA ASN A 378 31.77 11.34 10.05
C ASN A 378 32.40 10.12 10.75
N MET A 379 32.76 9.08 10.01
CA MET A 379 33.59 7.99 10.51
C MET A 379 35.05 8.48 10.66
N PRO A 380 35.89 7.79 11.49
CA PRO A 380 37.31 8.09 11.60
C PRO A 380 38.00 8.16 10.24
N GLN A 381 38.98 9.07 10.10
CA GLN A 381 39.72 9.24 8.85
C GLN A 381 40.54 7.98 8.55
N SER A 382 40.58 7.58 7.26
CA SER A 382 41.34 6.45 6.75
C SER A 382 42.01 6.84 5.45
N ASP A 383 43.16 6.25 5.11
CA ASP A 383 43.79 6.39 3.80
C ASP A 383 43.09 5.58 2.70
N ALA A 384 42.30 4.60 3.11
CA ALA A 384 41.46 3.81 2.21
C ALA A 384 40.05 4.41 2.09
N ASP A 385 39.49 4.32 0.87
CA ASP A 385 38.08 4.62 0.66
C ASP A 385 37.17 3.64 1.36
N LYS A 386 35.88 4.00 1.54
CA LYS A 386 34.95 3.19 2.29
C LYS A 386 33.77 2.76 1.43
N LEU A 387 33.39 1.51 1.55
CA LEU A 387 32.12 0.95 1.13
C LEU A 387 31.31 0.60 2.38
N VAL A 388 30.25 1.33 2.66
CA VAL A 388 29.43 1.14 3.86
C VAL A 388 28.17 0.38 3.47
N LEU A 389 27.90 -0.73 4.16
CA LEU A 389 26.76 -1.62 3.94
C LEU A 389 25.76 -1.43 5.07
N PHE A 390 24.51 -1.06 4.74
CA PHE A 390 23.43 -0.79 5.68
C PHE A 390 22.36 -1.88 5.61
N ASN A 391 22.12 -2.56 6.73
CA ASN A 391 21.02 -3.48 6.92
C ASN A 391 19.97 -2.83 7.82
N LEU A 392 18.80 -2.55 7.28
CA LEU A 392 17.69 -1.91 7.99
C LEU A 392 16.62 -2.90 8.47
N MET A 393 16.98 -4.20 8.48
CA MET A 393 16.21 -5.24 9.17
C MET A 393 16.68 -5.40 10.61
N PRO A 394 15.77 -5.78 11.55
CA PRO A 394 16.14 -5.89 12.98
C PRO A 394 16.89 -7.18 13.34
N TRP A 395 17.37 -7.94 12.37
CA TRP A 395 18.24 -9.10 12.56
C TRP A 395 19.44 -9.06 11.62
N PRO A 396 20.58 -9.66 12.00
CA PRO A 396 21.74 -9.73 11.12
C PRO A 396 21.42 -10.62 9.92
N ARG A 397 21.93 -10.25 8.74
CA ARG A 397 21.72 -10.99 7.49
C ARG A 397 23.02 -11.28 6.79
N GLU A 398 23.15 -12.52 6.31
CA GLU A 398 24.14 -12.88 5.29
C GLU A 398 23.46 -12.78 3.93
N GLU A 399 23.93 -11.87 3.08
CA GLU A 399 23.35 -11.66 1.77
C GLU A 399 24.41 -11.51 0.67
N VAL A 400 24.01 -11.95 -0.52
CA VAL A 400 24.72 -11.63 -1.76
C VAL A 400 24.33 -10.22 -2.18
N ILE A 401 25.26 -9.30 -2.08
CA ILE A 401 25.04 -7.86 -2.29
C ILE A 401 25.66 -7.49 -3.63
N ASN A 402 24.82 -6.94 -4.53
CA ASN A 402 25.27 -6.32 -5.77
C ASN A 402 25.42 -4.81 -5.52
N THR A 403 26.59 -4.27 -5.78
CA THR A 403 26.87 -2.85 -5.54
C THR A 403 27.90 -2.31 -6.52
N THR A 404 28.03 -0.98 -6.55
CA THR A 404 28.97 -0.28 -7.43
C THR A 404 30.07 0.35 -6.61
N VAL A 405 31.32 0.16 -7.03
CA VAL A 405 32.51 0.81 -6.46
C VAL A 405 33.13 1.74 -7.51
N ARG A 406 33.37 2.99 -7.12
CA ARG A 406 33.98 4.02 -7.96
C ARG A 406 35.29 4.48 -7.35
N LEU A 407 36.37 4.39 -8.14
CA LEU A 407 37.73 4.80 -7.70
C LEU A 407 38.59 5.19 -8.89
N ARG A 408 39.68 5.92 -8.63
CA ARG A 408 40.68 6.30 -9.65
C ARG A 408 41.82 5.28 -9.73
N ALA A 409 41.47 4.01 -9.87
CA ALA A 409 42.42 2.92 -10.06
C ALA A 409 41.78 1.82 -10.90
N SER A 410 42.62 1.08 -11.63
CA SER A 410 42.17 -0.06 -12.46
C SER A 410 42.03 -1.37 -11.68
N GLN A 411 42.45 -1.38 -10.43
CA GLN A 411 42.35 -2.53 -9.50
C GLN A 411 42.24 -2.05 -8.07
N PHE A 412 41.69 -2.87 -7.21
CA PHE A 412 41.56 -2.57 -5.76
C PHE A 412 41.48 -3.85 -4.96
N ASN A 413 41.74 -3.76 -3.65
CA ASN A 413 41.49 -4.79 -2.67
C ASN A 413 40.37 -4.35 -1.73
N LEU A 414 39.52 -5.28 -1.30
CA LEU A 414 38.53 -5.05 -0.25
C LEU A 414 38.99 -5.71 1.06
N ARG A 415 38.87 -4.97 2.16
CA ARG A 415 39.08 -5.49 3.52
C ARG A 415 37.91 -5.18 4.44
N ASP A 416 37.69 -6.06 5.40
CA ASP A 416 36.73 -5.81 6.46
C ASP A 416 37.32 -4.93 7.59
N ASP A 417 36.49 -4.61 8.59
CA ASP A 417 36.82 -3.85 9.78
C ASP A 417 37.91 -4.52 10.70
N ARG A 418 38.22 -5.80 10.42
CA ARG A 418 39.32 -6.55 11.09
C ARG A 418 40.56 -6.67 10.21
N GLY A 419 40.57 -6.01 9.05
CA GLY A 419 41.68 -6.05 8.10
C GLY A 419 41.77 -7.35 7.28
N GLN A 420 40.74 -8.22 7.33
CA GLN A 420 40.71 -9.45 6.56
C GLN A 420 40.29 -9.17 5.12
N PRO A 421 40.94 -9.81 4.11
CA PRO A 421 40.56 -9.67 2.72
C PRO A 421 39.12 -10.14 2.49
N VAL A 422 38.32 -9.32 1.82
CA VAL A 422 36.94 -9.64 1.41
C VAL A 422 36.92 -10.06 -0.04
N PRO A 423 36.51 -11.30 -0.35
CA PRO A 423 36.39 -11.74 -1.74
C PRO A 423 35.24 -11.03 -2.44
N TYR A 424 35.41 -10.74 -3.75
CA TYR A 424 34.40 -10.12 -4.59
C TYR A 424 34.47 -10.62 -6.03
N PHE A 425 33.35 -10.53 -6.72
CA PHE A 425 33.23 -10.83 -8.14
C PHE A 425 32.97 -9.54 -8.90
N ILE A 426 33.66 -9.33 -10.02
CA ILE A 426 33.44 -8.17 -10.90
C ILE A 426 32.50 -8.61 -12.04
N ARG A 427 31.29 -8.01 -12.06
CA ARG A 427 30.31 -8.23 -13.10
C ARG A 427 30.62 -7.39 -14.33
N HIS A 428 30.95 -6.11 -14.09
CA HIS A 428 31.27 -5.15 -15.13
C HIS A 428 32.28 -4.12 -14.63
N ALA A 429 33.11 -3.62 -15.53
CA ALA A 429 34.03 -2.52 -15.25
C ALA A 429 34.04 -1.57 -16.45
N ARG A 430 33.92 -0.27 -16.17
CA ARG A 430 33.94 0.78 -17.19
C ARG A 430 34.55 2.06 -16.66
N GLU A 431 35.07 2.87 -17.58
CA GLU A 431 35.48 4.24 -17.29
C GLU A 431 34.23 5.14 -17.30
N ILE A 432 34.10 6.06 -16.32
CA ILE A 432 32.99 6.98 -16.20
C ILE A 432 33.48 8.41 -16.03
N ASP A 433 32.84 9.34 -16.72
CA ASP A 433 33.10 10.78 -16.59
C ASP A 433 32.73 11.25 -15.17
N PRO A 434 33.62 11.99 -14.46
CA PRO A 434 33.33 12.46 -13.12
C PRO A 434 32.09 13.36 -13.03
N GLY A 435 31.74 14.10 -14.08
CA GLY A 435 30.53 14.93 -14.15
C GLY A 435 29.22 14.13 -14.08
N LEU A 436 29.25 12.84 -14.46
CA LEU A 436 28.11 11.93 -14.30
C LEU A 436 27.93 11.43 -12.87
N ILE A 437 28.97 11.50 -12.06
CA ILE A 437 28.90 11.18 -10.63
C ILE A 437 28.37 12.38 -9.85
N ASP A 438 29.00 13.55 -10.05
CA ASP A 438 28.60 14.81 -9.48
C ASP A 438 29.17 15.99 -10.28
N ARG A 439 28.33 16.91 -10.71
CA ARG A 439 28.73 18.13 -11.44
C ARG A 439 29.71 18.97 -10.65
N GLN A 440 29.66 19.00 -9.35
CA GLN A 440 30.56 19.76 -8.49
C GLN A 440 32.03 19.27 -8.60
N ILE A 441 32.23 17.99 -8.87
CA ILE A 441 33.58 17.44 -9.10
C ILE A 441 34.27 18.19 -10.25
N VAL A 442 33.59 18.39 -11.35
CA VAL A 442 34.10 19.09 -12.52
C VAL A 442 34.28 20.58 -12.24
N HIS A 443 33.39 21.23 -11.52
CA HIS A 443 33.51 22.63 -11.12
C HIS A 443 34.77 22.93 -10.28
N TYR A 444 35.31 21.93 -9.59
CA TYR A 444 36.57 22.06 -8.84
C TYR A 444 37.81 21.66 -9.65
N GLY A 445 37.65 21.50 -10.97
CA GLY A 445 38.76 21.22 -11.90
C GLY A 445 39.25 19.76 -11.89
N ASN A 446 38.41 18.86 -11.39
CA ASN A 446 38.72 17.42 -11.36
C ASN A 446 38.10 16.74 -12.60
N TYR A 447 38.85 16.66 -13.69
CA TYR A 447 38.38 16.09 -14.94
C TYR A 447 38.85 14.64 -15.19
N ASP A 448 39.73 14.10 -14.33
CA ASP A 448 40.23 12.74 -14.52
C ASP A 448 39.09 11.73 -14.30
N PRO A 449 38.91 10.78 -15.23
CA PRO A 449 37.82 9.81 -15.13
C PRO A 449 37.98 8.87 -13.94
N PHE A 450 36.85 8.27 -13.56
CA PHE A 450 36.81 7.17 -12.61
C PHE A 450 36.65 5.85 -13.32
N MET A 451 37.15 4.79 -12.68
CA MET A 451 36.69 3.42 -12.96
C MET A 451 35.49 3.12 -12.08
N GLU A 452 34.43 2.66 -12.70
CA GLU A 452 33.22 2.13 -12.06
C GLU A 452 33.19 0.62 -12.21
N PHE A 453 33.11 -0.08 -11.08
CA PHE A 453 33.04 -1.53 -11.00
C PHE A 453 31.71 -1.94 -10.40
N ASP A 454 30.90 -2.65 -11.18
CA ASP A 454 29.75 -3.37 -10.65
C ASP A 454 30.26 -4.67 -10.06
N ILE A 455 30.13 -4.81 -8.74
CA ILE A 455 30.67 -5.96 -8.00
C ILE A 455 29.58 -6.71 -7.25
N GLN A 456 29.86 -7.97 -7.01
CA GLN A 456 29.08 -8.82 -6.14
C GLN A 456 29.95 -9.24 -4.94
N ILE A 457 29.40 -9.14 -3.74
CA ILE A 457 30.03 -9.59 -2.48
C ILE A 457 29.03 -10.42 -1.68
N ASN A 458 29.53 -11.35 -0.86
CA ASN A 458 28.70 -12.05 0.13
C ASN A 458 29.14 -11.62 1.53
N GLN A 459 28.25 -10.95 2.28
CA GLN A 459 28.62 -10.37 3.56
C GLN A 459 27.50 -10.51 4.61
N ILE A 460 27.94 -10.68 5.87
CA ILE A 460 27.06 -10.54 7.03
C ILE A 460 27.01 -9.07 7.44
N VAL A 461 25.82 -8.48 7.46
CA VAL A 461 25.60 -7.10 7.89
C VAL A 461 24.79 -7.11 9.21
N PRO A 462 25.23 -6.33 10.24
CA PRO A 462 24.58 -6.34 11.56
C PRO A 462 23.11 -5.85 11.47
N SER A 463 22.34 -6.18 12.50
CA SER A 463 20.92 -5.80 12.60
C SER A 463 20.73 -4.30 12.75
N MET A 464 19.73 -3.74 12.07
CA MET A 464 19.35 -2.32 12.12
C MET A 464 20.58 -1.41 12.25
N GLY A 465 21.49 -1.51 11.29
CA GLY A 465 22.80 -0.89 11.43
C GLY A 465 23.62 -0.96 10.15
N TYR A 466 24.93 -0.81 10.33
CA TYR A 466 25.86 -0.82 9.20
C TYR A 466 27.22 -1.43 9.55
N ARG A 467 27.92 -1.81 8.49
CA ARG A 467 29.31 -2.30 8.52
C ARG A 467 30.11 -1.62 7.40
N THR A 468 31.38 -1.31 7.68
CA THR A 468 32.30 -0.70 6.72
C THR A 468 33.26 -1.72 6.14
N LEU A 469 33.44 -1.69 4.83
CA LEU A 469 34.54 -2.31 4.11
C LEU A 469 35.48 -1.22 3.59
N TYR A 470 36.77 -1.53 3.54
CA TYR A 470 37.80 -0.61 3.09
C TYR A 470 38.25 -0.97 1.69
N ILE A 471 38.36 0.05 0.83
CA ILE A 471 38.77 -0.07 -0.57
C ILE A 471 40.24 0.43 -0.65
N GLU A 472 41.17 -0.48 -0.86
CA GLU A 472 42.59 -0.17 -1.06
C GLU A 472 42.90 -0.08 -2.57
N ALA A 473 42.95 1.14 -3.11
CA ALA A 473 43.23 1.40 -4.50
C ALA A 473 44.64 0.92 -4.90
N ASN A 474 44.83 0.47 -6.14
CA ASN A 474 46.08 -0.02 -6.72
C ASN A 474 46.67 -1.26 -6.01
N GLN A 475 45.91 -1.96 -5.21
CA GLN A 475 46.30 -3.22 -4.58
C GLN A 475 45.62 -4.41 -5.30
N PRO A 476 46.31 -5.56 -5.45
CA PRO A 476 45.68 -6.75 -6.00
C PRO A 476 44.59 -7.26 -5.05
N GLY A 477 43.37 -7.42 -5.53
CA GLY A 477 42.22 -7.87 -4.75
C GLY A 477 41.96 -9.36 -4.82
N ASN A 478 41.19 -9.85 -3.89
CA ASN A 478 40.68 -11.24 -3.86
C ASN A 478 39.49 -11.38 -4.83
N VAL A 479 39.74 -11.30 -6.16
CA VAL A 479 38.74 -11.42 -7.19
C VAL A 479 38.38 -12.89 -7.42
N ILE A 480 37.11 -13.25 -7.26
CA ILE A 480 36.61 -14.60 -7.55
C ILE A 480 36.22 -14.68 -9.02
N ALA A 481 36.54 -15.79 -9.67
CA ALA A 481 36.09 -16.07 -11.03
C ALA A 481 34.61 -16.53 -11.04
N ALA A 482 33.96 -16.35 -12.17
CA ALA A 482 32.66 -16.95 -12.43
C ALA A 482 32.76 -18.49 -12.32
N LYS A 483 31.66 -19.12 -11.94
CA LYS A 483 31.60 -20.60 -11.96
C LYS A 483 31.60 -21.06 -13.43
N SER A 484 32.18 -22.22 -13.69
CA SER A 484 32.07 -22.83 -15.02
C SER A 484 30.65 -23.27 -15.31
N ASP A 485 30.20 -23.10 -16.56
CA ASP A 485 28.88 -23.51 -17.02
C ASP A 485 28.60 -24.98 -16.72
N ALA A 486 27.59 -25.22 -15.91
CA ALA A 486 27.02 -26.54 -15.66
C ALA A 486 25.66 -26.62 -16.37
N GLU A 487 25.65 -27.26 -17.52
CA GLU A 487 24.49 -27.86 -18.18
C GLU A 487 23.12 -27.11 -18.14
N GLY A 488 23.07 -25.79 -18.33
CA GLY A 488 21.78 -25.09 -18.51
C GLY A 488 20.82 -25.13 -17.33
N ILE A 489 21.32 -25.35 -16.10
CA ILE A 489 20.55 -25.50 -14.87
C ILE A 489 21.02 -24.46 -13.83
N LEU A 490 20.08 -23.77 -13.17
CA LEU A 490 20.38 -22.98 -12.00
C LEU A 490 20.23 -23.87 -10.77
N GLU A 491 21.26 -23.92 -9.93
CA GLU A 491 21.27 -24.82 -8.78
C GLU A 491 21.93 -24.19 -7.55
N ASN A 492 21.32 -24.45 -6.39
CA ASN A 492 21.90 -24.12 -5.09
C ASN A 492 21.61 -25.27 -4.07
N ALA A 493 21.82 -25.02 -2.77
CA ALA A 493 21.52 -26.00 -1.72
C ALA A 493 20.05 -26.42 -1.66
N PHE A 494 19.13 -25.57 -2.08
CA PHE A 494 17.67 -25.73 -1.92
C PHE A 494 16.93 -26.06 -3.20
N TRP A 495 17.41 -25.58 -4.32
CA TRP A 495 16.72 -25.65 -5.60
C TRP A 495 17.55 -26.26 -6.71
N GLN A 496 16.87 -26.99 -7.57
CA GLN A 496 17.30 -27.27 -8.92
C GLN A 496 16.25 -26.72 -9.89
N ILE A 497 16.67 -25.82 -10.80
CA ILE A 497 15.81 -25.10 -11.74
C ILE A 497 16.28 -25.40 -13.16
N ALA A 498 15.41 -26.01 -13.95
CA ALA A 498 15.64 -26.27 -15.37
C ALA A 498 14.73 -25.40 -16.23
N LEU A 499 15.25 -24.96 -17.38
CA LEU A 499 14.49 -24.24 -18.40
C LEU A 499 13.83 -25.24 -19.33
N ASN A 500 12.53 -25.07 -19.59
CA ASN A 500 11.79 -25.81 -20.62
C ASN A 500 11.98 -25.15 -21.99
N GLU A 501 11.72 -25.90 -23.05
CA GLU A 501 11.83 -25.42 -24.44
C GLU A 501 10.91 -24.22 -24.75
N ASP A 502 9.82 -24.07 -24.01
CA ASP A 502 8.84 -22.97 -24.13
C ASP A 502 9.15 -21.76 -23.22
N GLY A 503 10.32 -21.76 -22.57
CA GLY A 503 10.76 -20.67 -21.67
C GLY A 503 10.16 -20.71 -20.28
N THR A 504 9.30 -21.66 -19.95
CA THR A 504 8.82 -21.88 -18.58
C THR A 504 9.87 -22.61 -17.76
N LEU A 505 9.71 -22.64 -16.43
CA LEU A 505 10.63 -23.28 -15.53
C LEU A 505 10.07 -24.60 -14.98
N GLN A 506 10.96 -25.58 -14.79
CA GLN A 506 10.74 -26.70 -13.90
C GLN A 506 11.54 -26.47 -12.62
N LEU A 507 10.88 -26.47 -11.47
CA LEU A 507 11.52 -26.29 -10.17
C LEU A 507 11.45 -27.60 -9.39
N VAL A 508 12.56 -27.94 -8.73
CA VAL A 508 12.61 -29.07 -7.77
C VAL A 508 13.12 -28.52 -6.42
N ASP A 509 12.28 -28.55 -5.42
CA ASP A 509 12.67 -28.28 -4.04
C ASP A 509 13.40 -29.52 -3.50
N LYS A 510 14.69 -29.38 -3.22
CA LYS A 510 15.56 -30.48 -2.79
C LYS A 510 15.25 -31.01 -1.40
N ASP A 511 14.68 -30.19 -0.51
CA ASP A 511 14.38 -30.60 0.86
C ASP A 511 13.07 -31.39 0.93
N SER A 512 12.04 -30.93 0.22
CA SER A 512 10.72 -31.58 0.21
C SER A 512 10.56 -32.64 -0.90
N GLY A 513 11.38 -32.56 -1.96
CA GLY A 513 11.25 -33.34 -3.17
C GLY A 513 10.06 -32.92 -4.07
N VAL A 514 9.36 -31.84 -3.72
CA VAL A 514 8.21 -31.35 -4.51
C VAL A 514 8.71 -30.77 -5.83
N ARG A 515 7.98 -31.09 -6.90
CA ARG A 515 8.22 -30.57 -8.26
C ARG A 515 7.11 -29.62 -8.67
N TYR A 516 7.51 -28.53 -9.33
CA TYR A 516 6.64 -27.53 -9.92
C TYR A 516 6.97 -27.43 -11.41
N ASP A 517 5.99 -27.68 -12.26
CA ASP A 517 6.21 -27.71 -13.71
C ASP A 517 5.56 -26.49 -14.37
N ARG A 518 6.17 -25.99 -15.46
CA ARG A 518 5.69 -24.87 -16.28
C ARG A 518 5.48 -23.58 -15.48
N VAL A 519 6.34 -23.32 -14.49
CA VAL A 519 6.31 -22.11 -13.66
C VAL A 519 6.73 -20.90 -14.50
N LEU A 520 6.10 -19.74 -14.24
CA LEU A 520 6.28 -18.47 -14.94
C LEU A 520 5.79 -18.44 -16.40
N GLN A 521 4.76 -19.21 -16.73
CA GLN A 521 4.05 -19.04 -17.99
C GLN A 521 3.29 -17.72 -17.99
N ILE A 522 3.40 -16.93 -19.06
CA ILE A 522 2.58 -15.72 -19.23
C ILE A 522 1.28 -16.11 -19.94
N GLU A 523 0.17 -15.66 -19.39
CA GLU A 523 -1.17 -15.78 -19.95
C GLU A 523 -1.68 -14.42 -20.38
N GLU A 524 -2.27 -14.37 -21.53
CA GLU A 524 -2.93 -13.19 -22.12
C GLU A 524 -4.41 -13.54 -22.38
N SER A 525 -5.31 -12.66 -21.91
CA SER A 525 -6.75 -12.79 -22.05
C SER A 525 -7.38 -11.45 -22.39
N SER A 526 -8.67 -11.44 -22.78
CA SER A 526 -9.39 -10.18 -23.02
C SER A 526 -9.59 -9.39 -21.74
N ASP A 527 -9.74 -8.07 -21.90
CA ASP A 527 -10.38 -7.20 -20.92
C ASP A 527 -11.38 -6.26 -21.62
N ASP A 528 -12.66 -6.60 -21.57
CA ASP A 528 -13.78 -5.80 -22.06
C ASP A 528 -14.41 -4.97 -20.93
N GLY A 529 -13.62 -4.69 -19.89
CA GLY A 529 -14.01 -3.93 -18.71
C GLY A 529 -13.83 -2.42 -18.85
N ASP A 530 -13.65 -1.80 -17.70
CA ASP A 530 -13.31 -0.38 -17.53
C ASP A 530 -12.26 -0.20 -16.41
N GLU A 531 -11.94 1.05 -16.06
CA GLU A 531 -10.96 1.30 -14.99
C GLU A 531 -11.38 0.79 -13.62
N TYR A 532 -12.67 0.56 -13.37
CA TYR A 532 -13.14 0.02 -12.10
C TYR A 532 -13.03 -1.50 -12.06
N ASP A 533 -13.46 -2.19 -13.14
CA ASP A 533 -13.64 -3.63 -13.10
C ASP A 533 -13.17 -4.32 -14.37
N TYR A 534 -12.46 -5.43 -14.16
CA TYR A 534 -12.21 -6.41 -15.20
C TYR A 534 -13.51 -7.04 -15.71
N SER A 535 -13.57 -7.31 -16.98
CA SER A 535 -14.63 -8.10 -17.59
C SER A 535 -14.12 -8.90 -18.78
N PRO A 536 -14.33 -10.22 -18.82
CA PRO A 536 -13.99 -10.98 -20.01
C PRO A 536 -14.87 -10.57 -21.19
N ALA A 537 -14.31 -10.61 -22.40
CA ALA A 537 -15.09 -10.44 -23.61
C ALA A 537 -16.05 -11.62 -23.83
N LYS A 538 -17.13 -11.38 -24.59
CA LYS A 538 -18.08 -12.41 -24.96
C LYS A 538 -17.42 -13.55 -25.75
N GLU A 539 -16.53 -13.18 -26.67
CA GLU A 539 -15.75 -14.11 -27.51
C GLU A 539 -14.32 -14.20 -26.94
N GLU A 540 -14.19 -14.94 -25.84
CA GLU A 540 -12.89 -15.08 -25.17
C GLU A 540 -11.93 -15.97 -25.99
N TRP A 541 -10.66 -15.53 -26.03
CA TRP A 541 -9.56 -16.28 -26.62
C TRP A 541 -8.30 -16.06 -25.79
N VAL A 542 -8.05 -17.02 -24.90
CA VAL A 542 -6.87 -16.99 -24.03
C VAL A 542 -5.66 -17.52 -24.77
N MET A 543 -4.54 -16.82 -24.65
CA MET A 543 -3.26 -17.18 -25.25
C MET A 543 -2.19 -17.31 -24.15
N THR A 544 -1.14 -18.07 -24.41
CA THR A 544 -0.04 -18.24 -23.46
C THR A 544 1.32 -18.11 -24.15
N SER A 545 2.36 -17.83 -23.37
CA SER A 545 3.75 -17.77 -23.84
C SER A 545 4.26 -19.09 -24.41
N ALA A 546 3.55 -20.23 -24.21
CA ALA A 546 3.92 -21.51 -24.79
C ALA A 546 3.96 -21.54 -26.34
N THR A 547 3.27 -20.58 -26.99
CA THR A 547 3.28 -20.43 -28.45
C THR A 547 4.43 -19.56 -28.95
N ALA A 548 5.11 -18.83 -28.07
CA ALA A 548 6.26 -18.00 -28.40
C ALA A 548 7.55 -18.82 -28.40
N LYS A 549 8.53 -18.39 -29.19
CA LYS A 549 9.85 -19.02 -29.24
C LYS A 549 10.81 -18.25 -28.35
N PRO A 550 11.22 -18.79 -27.19
CA PRO A 550 12.08 -18.07 -26.26
C PRO A 550 13.54 -18.04 -26.75
N GLN A 551 14.23 -16.96 -26.38
CA GLN A 551 15.68 -16.87 -26.37
C GLN A 551 16.12 -16.89 -24.91
N CYS A 552 16.97 -17.84 -24.55
CA CYS A 552 17.40 -18.08 -23.18
C CYS A 552 18.91 -17.93 -23.07
N GLU A 553 19.33 -17.23 -22.02
CA GLU A 553 20.74 -17.07 -21.67
C GLU A 553 20.92 -17.39 -20.19
N ILE A 554 21.86 -18.26 -19.83
CA ILE A 554 22.18 -18.59 -18.44
C ILE A 554 23.59 -18.09 -18.12
N THR A 555 23.72 -17.44 -16.98
CA THR A 555 25.01 -16.95 -16.46
C THR A 555 25.22 -17.39 -15.03
N HIS A 556 26.38 -17.92 -14.74
CA HIS A 556 26.81 -18.32 -13.39
C HIS A 556 27.87 -17.35 -12.88
N GLU A 557 27.50 -16.56 -11.89
CA GLU A 557 28.41 -15.64 -11.18
C GLU A 557 29.00 -16.34 -9.95
N ALA A 558 29.76 -15.61 -9.13
CA ALA A 558 30.40 -16.22 -7.94
C ALA A 558 29.38 -16.78 -6.94
N TRP A 559 28.31 -16.03 -6.66
CA TRP A 559 27.30 -16.38 -5.65
C TRP A 559 25.85 -16.35 -6.15
N GLN A 560 25.65 -16.05 -7.43
CA GLN A 560 24.31 -16.07 -8.06
C GLN A 560 24.37 -16.78 -9.40
N SER A 561 23.28 -17.42 -9.75
CA SER A 561 23.02 -17.88 -11.12
C SER A 561 21.82 -17.12 -11.66
N ARG A 562 21.85 -16.74 -12.94
CA ARG A 562 20.79 -15.97 -13.60
C ARG A 562 20.39 -16.63 -14.90
N ALA A 563 19.08 -16.67 -15.14
CA ALA A 563 18.52 -16.98 -16.45
C ALA A 563 17.78 -15.76 -16.99
N VAL A 564 18.11 -15.36 -18.20
CA VAL A 564 17.40 -14.30 -18.93
C VAL A 564 16.61 -14.94 -20.05
N ILE A 565 15.31 -14.77 -20.05
CA ILE A 565 14.36 -15.37 -20.99
C ILE A 565 13.66 -14.26 -21.73
N ARG A 566 13.77 -14.22 -23.07
CA ARG A 566 13.13 -13.20 -23.91
C ARG A 566 12.29 -13.85 -24.98
N TYR A 567 11.10 -13.34 -25.19
CA TYR A 567 10.22 -13.74 -26.29
C TYR A 567 9.22 -12.66 -26.65
N ASP A 568 8.68 -12.78 -27.86
CA ASP A 568 7.57 -11.98 -28.33
C ASP A 568 6.32 -12.84 -28.50
N MET A 569 5.24 -12.45 -27.82
CA MET A 569 3.93 -13.06 -27.99
C MET A 569 3.16 -12.27 -29.06
N ALA A 570 2.69 -12.96 -30.09
CA ALA A 570 1.69 -12.42 -31.00
C ALA A 570 0.32 -12.52 -30.31
N VAL A 571 -0.34 -11.40 -30.09
CA VAL A 571 -1.62 -11.30 -29.39
C VAL A 571 -2.62 -10.50 -30.24
N PRO A 572 -3.94 -10.59 -30.00
CA PRO A 572 -4.89 -9.68 -30.64
C PRO A 572 -4.54 -8.23 -30.34
N LEU A 573 -4.56 -7.36 -31.35
CA LEU A 573 -4.27 -5.94 -31.15
C LEU A 573 -5.33 -5.25 -30.29
N ASN A 574 -6.58 -5.76 -30.32
CA ASN A 574 -7.74 -5.23 -29.58
C ASN A 574 -8.88 -6.25 -29.57
N LEU A 575 -10.02 -5.92 -28.97
CA LEU A 575 -11.19 -6.78 -28.88
C LEU A 575 -11.77 -7.17 -30.26
N LEU A 576 -11.65 -6.32 -31.29
CA LEU A 576 -12.13 -6.65 -32.62
C LEU A 576 -11.32 -7.80 -33.22
N GLU A 577 -9.99 -7.73 -33.18
CA GLU A 577 -9.12 -8.81 -33.66
C GLU A 577 -9.36 -10.10 -32.84
N ARG A 578 -9.54 -9.98 -31.53
CA ARG A 578 -9.87 -11.12 -30.66
C ARG A 578 -11.13 -11.85 -31.10
N SER A 579 -12.18 -11.09 -31.42
CA SER A 579 -13.47 -11.66 -31.85
C SER A 579 -13.38 -12.49 -33.17
N VAL A 580 -12.40 -12.14 -34.01
CA VAL A 580 -12.15 -12.87 -35.29
C VAL A 580 -10.92 -13.78 -35.21
N ARG A 581 -10.34 -13.95 -34.03
CA ARG A 581 -9.13 -14.75 -33.77
C ARG A 581 -7.93 -14.36 -34.63
N GLN A 582 -7.69 -13.06 -34.76
CA GLN A 582 -6.53 -12.49 -35.41
C GLN A 582 -5.57 -11.97 -34.33
N SER A 583 -4.25 -12.05 -34.56
CA SER A 583 -3.21 -11.60 -33.63
C SER A 583 -2.13 -10.84 -34.36
N THR A 584 -2.35 -9.52 -34.56
CA THR A 584 -1.36 -8.61 -35.16
C THR A 584 -0.68 -7.73 -34.11
N GLY A 585 -1.20 -7.69 -32.90
CA GLY A 585 -0.60 -7.06 -31.74
C GLY A 585 0.60 -7.85 -31.20
N ARG A 586 1.37 -7.24 -30.32
CA ARG A 586 2.59 -7.83 -29.75
C ARG A 586 2.70 -7.50 -28.28
N VAL A 587 3.17 -8.48 -27.49
CA VAL A 587 3.71 -8.28 -26.15
C VAL A 587 5.10 -8.88 -26.11
N GLY A 588 6.12 -8.02 -26.00
CA GLY A 588 7.49 -8.45 -25.71
C GLY A 588 7.62 -8.77 -24.22
N VAL A 589 8.35 -9.81 -23.84
CA VAL A 589 8.59 -10.13 -22.44
C VAL A 589 10.06 -10.43 -22.24
N GLU A 590 10.67 -9.73 -21.28
CA GLU A 590 11.95 -10.13 -20.69
C GLU A 590 11.72 -10.58 -19.26
N MET A 591 12.14 -11.80 -18.96
CA MET A 591 12.18 -12.33 -17.59
C MET A 591 13.61 -12.54 -17.14
N VAL A 592 13.94 -12.12 -15.93
CA VAL A 592 15.23 -12.39 -15.29
C VAL A 592 15.00 -13.17 -14.00
N VAL A 593 15.39 -14.43 -14.01
CA VAL A 593 15.31 -15.33 -12.87
C VAL A 593 16.67 -15.37 -12.18
N THR A 594 16.73 -15.01 -10.89
CA THR A 594 17.95 -14.95 -10.10
C THR A 594 17.90 -15.92 -8.93
N LEU A 595 18.89 -16.79 -8.81
CA LEU A 595 19.06 -17.76 -7.73
C LEU A 595 20.37 -17.49 -6.99
N SER A 596 20.30 -17.00 -5.77
CA SER A 596 21.47 -16.82 -4.88
C SER A 596 21.84 -18.14 -4.21
N HIS A 597 23.14 -18.35 -3.99
CA HIS A 597 23.69 -19.65 -3.53
C HIS A 597 23.17 -20.09 -2.14
N ASN A 598 22.83 -19.14 -1.25
CA ASN A 598 22.37 -19.38 0.12
C ASN A 598 20.90 -19.04 0.34
N SER A 599 20.12 -18.80 -0.71
CA SER A 599 18.73 -18.37 -0.64
C SER A 599 17.75 -19.48 -1.01
N ARG A 600 16.65 -19.59 -0.23
CA ARG A 600 15.45 -20.35 -0.64
C ARG A 600 14.56 -19.60 -1.60
N ARG A 601 14.74 -18.28 -1.71
CA ARG A 601 13.97 -17.46 -2.64
C ARG A 601 14.50 -17.62 -4.06
N ILE A 602 13.59 -17.61 -5.00
CA ILE A 602 13.86 -17.44 -6.44
C ILE A 602 13.31 -16.05 -6.79
N ASP A 603 14.20 -15.10 -7.05
CA ASP A 603 13.82 -13.74 -7.38
C ASP A 603 13.57 -13.61 -8.89
N VAL A 604 12.50 -12.92 -9.29
CA VAL A 604 12.04 -12.83 -10.67
C VAL A 604 11.67 -11.40 -11.01
N ASP A 605 12.34 -10.83 -12.00
CA ASP A 605 11.94 -9.58 -12.64
C ASP A 605 11.24 -9.90 -13.96
N ILE A 606 10.06 -9.35 -14.21
CA ILE A 606 9.26 -9.55 -15.43
C ILE A 606 9.00 -8.18 -16.06
N ASN A 607 9.47 -7.96 -17.26
CA ASN A 607 9.37 -6.69 -17.96
C ASN A 607 8.56 -6.87 -19.26
N PRO A 608 7.22 -6.77 -19.21
CA PRO A 608 6.40 -6.78 -20.43
C PRO A 608 6.51 -5.43 -21.16
N ASP A 609 6.69 -5.48 -22.47
CA ASP A 609 6.55 -4.37 -23.42
C ASP A 609 5.23 -4.53 -24.16
N ASN A 610 4.19 -3.84 -23.68
CA ASN A 610 2.84 -3.96 -24.18
C ASN A 610 2.61 -3.09 -25.41
N GLN A 611 2.12 -3.70 -26.52
CA GLN A 611 1.75 -3.01 -27.76
C GLN A 611 0.31 -3.35 -28.20
N ALA A 612 -0.52 -3.87 -27.29
CA ALA A 612 -1.92 -4.22 -27.55
C ALA A 612 -2.88 -3.50 -26.58
N ASP A 613 -4.16 -3.49 -26.92
CA ASP A 613 -5.23 -2.83 -26.15
C ASP A 613 -6.26 -3.85 -25.64
N ASP A 614 -7.01 -3.46 -24.60
CA ASP A 614 -8.20 -4.16 -24.11
C ASP A 614 -7.90 -5.62 -23.73
N HIS A 615 -6.84 -5.81 -22.95
CA HIS A 615 -6.39 -7.14 -22.54
C HIS A 615 -5.81 -7.15 -21.14
N ARG A 616 -5.67 -8.37 -20.60
CA ARG A 616 -5.05 -8.64 -19.29
C ARG A 616 -3.89 -9.61 -19.46
N LEU A 617 -2.76 -9.31 -18.82
CA LEU A 617 -1.61 -10.21 -18.72
C LEU A 617 -1.49 -10.74 -17.29
N ARG A 618 -1.28 -12.07 -17.15
CA ARG A 618 -1.00 -12.72 -15.87
C ARG A 618 0.25 -13.59 -15.97
N VAL A 619 0.97 -13.73 -14.88
CA VAL A 619 2.00 -14.75 -14.72
C VAL A 619 1.42 -15.92 -13.93
N LEU A 620 1.59 -17.13 -14.45
CA LEU A 620 1.08 -18.36 -13.84
C LEU A 620 2.19 -19.08 -13.08
N ILE A 621 1.88 -19.44 -11.82
CA ILE A 621 2.76 -20.20 -10.95
C ILE A 621 2.00 -21.46 -10.51
N PRO A 622 2.06 -22.53 -11.33
CA PRO A 622 1.42 -23.80 -10.99
C PRO A 622 2.06 -24.44 -9.76
N THR A 623 1.23 -25.00 -8.90
CA THR A 623 1.65 -25.79 -7.76
C THR A 623 1.16 -27.24 -7.90
N SER A 624 1.68 -28.15 -7.06
CA SER A 624 1.16 -29.51 -6.95
C SER A 624 0.04 -29.63 -5.92
N PHE A 625 -0.40 -28.51 -5.32
CA PHE A 625 -1.27 -28.51 -4.16
C PHE A 625 -2.75 -28.59 -4.53
N ASN A 626 -3.50 -29.40 -3.76
CA ASN A 626 -4.95 -29.43 -3.77
C ASN A 626 -5.46 -28.79 -2.47
N THR A 627 -5.91 -27.55 -2.56
CA THR A 627 -6.41 -26.76 -1.43
C THR A 627 -7.60 -25.90 -1.86
N ASP A 628 -8.50 -25.59 -0.95
CA ASP A 628 -9.68 -24.74 -1.17
C ASP A 628 -9.51 -23.32 -0.59
N SER A 629 -8.33 -23.02 -0.06
CA SER A 629 -8.03 -21.73 0.56
C SER A 629 -6.63 -21.24 0.23
N VAL A 630 -6.45 -19.93 0.28
CA VAL A 630 -5.20 -19.21 0.12
C VAL A 630 -5.03 -18.21 1.23
N LEU A 631 -3.84 -18.15 1.83
CA LEU A 631 -3.45 -17.09 2.78
C LEU A 631 -2.86 -15.93 2.01
N ALA A 632 -3.26 -14.69 2.32
CA ALA A 632 -2.59 -13.49 1.84
C ALA A 632 -2.41 -12.48 2.98
N ASP A 633 -1.37 -11.65 2.89
CA ASP A 633 -1.20 -10.58 3.85
C ASP A 633 -2.24 -9.47 3.64
N THR A 634 -2.52 -8.78 4.72
CA THR A 634 -3.40 -7.63 4.81
C THR A 634 -2.80 -6.60 5.78
N GLN A 635 -3.55 -5.55 6.08
CA GLN A 635 -3.10 -4.53 7.03
C GLN A 635 -2.83 -5.15 8.41
N PHE A 636 -1.58 -5.06 8.91
CA PHE A 636 -1.10 -5.61 10.18
C PHE A 636 -1.27 -7.13 10.38
N GLY A 637 -1.65 -7.89 9.36
CA GLY A 637 -1.91 -9.31 9.54
C GLY A 637 -1.91 -10.10 8.25
N SER A 638 -2.52 -11.27 8.32
CA SER A 638 -2.84 -12.10 7.16
C SER A 638 -4.25 -12.69 7.31
N LEU A 639 -4.83 -13.07 6.19
CA LEU A 639 -6.20 -13.58 6.12
C LEU A 639 -6.27 -14.75 5.15
N THR A 640 -6.90 -15.82 5.58
CA THR A 640 -7.25 -16.96 4.73
C THR A 640 -8.55 -16.68 3.99
N ARG A 641 -8.51 -16.82 2.67
CA ARG A 641 -9.63 -16.59 1.76
C ARG A 641 -9.93 -17.86 0.95
N PRO A 642 -11.20 -18.09 0.57
CA PRO A 642 -11.55 -19.23 -0.26
C PRO A 642 -11.02 -19.04 -1.70
N VAL A 643 -10.62 -20.13 -2.34
CA VAL A 643 -10.24 -20.10 -3.78
C VAL A 643 -11.45 -20.08 -4.71
N ASN A 644 -12.64 -20.39 -4.18
CA ASN A 644 -13.91 -20.32 -4.90
C ASN A 644 -14.98 -19.69 -4.01
N ASP A 645 -15.85 -18.84 -4.57
CA ASP A 645 -17.05 -18.34 -3.90
C ASP A 645 -18.29 -19.03 -4.50
N SER A 646 -19.05 -19.75 -3.67
CA SER A 646 -20.25 -20.47 -4.11
C SER A 646 -21.34 -19.55 -4.66
N ALA A 647 -21.36 -18.29 -4.28
CA ALA A 647 -22.31 -17.30 -4.80
C ALA A 647 -22.08 -17.01 -6.30
N MET A 648 -20.93 -17.36 -6.87
CA MET A 648 -20.70 -17.28 -8.32
C MET A 648 -21.71 -18.12 -9.13
N ASN A 649 -22.32 -19.14 -8.53
CA ASN A 649 -23.29 -19.99 -9.22
C ASN A 649 -24.65 -19.35 -9.45
N ASN A 650 -25.02 -18.34 -8.64
CA ASN A 650 -26.37 -17.77 -8.64
C ASN A 650 -26.45 -16.25 -8.42
N TRP A 651 -25.32 -15.55 -8.40
CA TRP A 651 -25.25 -14.11 -8.11
C TRP A 651 -26.19 -13.27 -9.00
N GLN A 652 -26.32 -13.62 -10.29
CA GLN A 652 -27.19 -12.91 -11.23
C GLN A 652 -28.67 -13.07 -10.85
N GLN A 653 -29.08 -14.32 -10.49
CA GLN A 653 -30.46 -14.58 -10.05
C GLN A 653 -30.78 -13.87 -8.72
N GLU A 654 -29.80 -13.71 -7.85
CA GLU A 654 -29.93 -12.97 -6.58
C GLU A 654 -29.85 -11.45 -6.76
N GLY A 655 -29.57 -10.96 -7.97
CA GLY A 655 -29.55 -9.54 -8.31
C GLY A 655 -28.35 -8.75 -7.74
N TRP A 656 -27.21 -9.42 -7.59
CA TRP A 656 -25.96 -8.77 -7.15
C TRP A 656 -25.58 -7.62 -8.08
N LYS A 657 -24.93 -6.61 -7.52
CA LYS A 657 -24.46 -5.44 -8.28
C LYS A 657 -23.11 -5.67 -8.92
N GLU A 658 -22.34 -6.62 -8.39
CA GLU A 658 -21.03 -7.05 -8.87
C GLU A 658 -20.84 -8.53 -8.53
N ALA A 659 -20.25 -9.30 -9.45
CA ALA A 659 -20.02 -10.73 -9.27
C ALA A 659 -19.03 -10.99 -8.12
N PRO A 660 -19.24 -11.99 -7.26
CA PRO A 660 -18.33 -12.35 -6.19
C PRO A 660 -17.12 -13.17 -6.70
N VAL A 661 -16.40 -12.62 -7.68
CA VAL A 661 -15.22 -13.30 -8.25
C VAL A 661 -14.17 -13.54 -7.16
N PRO A 662 -13.51 -14.72 -7.14
CA PRO A 662 -12.49 -15.05 -6.16
C PRO A 662 -11.12 -14.43 -6.52
N VAL A 663 -11.15 -13.15 -6.88
CA VAL A 663 -9.99 -12.30 -7.11
C VAL A 663 -9.69 -11.55 -5.82
N TRP A 664 -8.45 -11.59 -5.36
CA TRP A 664 -8.03 -11.08 -4.07
C TRP A 664 -6.87 -10.11 -4.18
N ASN A 665 -6.77 -9.22 -3.21
CA ASN A 665 -5.60 -8.35 -3.05
C ASN A 665 -4.61 -8.96 -2.05
N MET A 666 -3.31 -8.79 -2.32
CA MET A 666 -2.21 -8.97 -1.39
C MET A 666 -1.41 -7.67 -1.29
N LEU A 667 -0.82 -7.39 -0.14
CA LEU A 667 0.09 -6.25 0.00
C LEU A 667 1.52 -6.63 -0.40
N ASN A 668 2.02 -7.75 0.11
CA ASN A 668 3.39 -8.19 -0.11
C ASN A 668 3.51 -9.67 -0.44
N TYR A 669 2.56 -10.52 -0.02
CA TYR A 669 2.63 -11.96 -0.30
C TYR A 669 1.28 -12.67 -0.28
N ALA A 670 1.25 -13.79 -1.01
CA ALA A 670 0.20 -14.80 -0.88
C ALA A 670 0.84 -16.20 -0.78
N ALA A 671 0.17 -17.15 -0.12
CA ALA A 671 0.70 -18.48 0.15
C ALA A 671 -0.36 -19.58 -0.04
N LEU A 672 0.00 -20.61 -0.78
CA LEU A 672 -0.75 -21.88 -0.88
C LEU A 672 -0.04 -22.98 -0.11
N GLN A 673 -0.82 -23.88 0.48
CA GLN A 673 -0.27 -24.98 1.29
C GLN A 673 -1.12 -26.23 1.15
N GLU A 674 -0.45 -27.38 1.09
CA GLU A 674 -1.05 -28.71 1.27
C GLU A 674 -0.22 -29.51 2.25
N GLY A 675 -0.85 -29.98 3.33
CA GLY A 675 -0.16 -30.71 4.39
C GLY A 675 0.94 -29.86 5.04
N ARG A 676 2.21 -30.28 4.89
CA ARG A 676 3.36 -29.53 5.42
C ARG A 676 4.09 -28.70 4.37
N ASN A 677 3.80 -28.87 3.11
CA ASN A 677 4.51 -28.18 2.03
C ASN A 677 3.71 -26.98 1.55
N GLY A 678 4.40 -25.89 1.31
CA GLY A 678 3.79 -24.65 0.81
C GLY A 678 4.66 -23.90 -0.18
N MET A 679 4.00 -23.06 -0.95
CA MET A 679 4.61 -22.11 -1.87
C MET A 679 4.04 -20.71 -1.56
N ALA A 680 4.91 -19.75 -1.34
CA ALA A 680 4.55 -18.34 -1.23
C ALA A 680 5.07 -17.56 -2.43
N VAL A 681 4.29 -16.59 -2.87
CA VAL A 681 4.65 -15.62 -3.89
C VAL A 681 4.75 -14.25 -3.21
N PHE A 682 5.89 -13.60 -3.34
CA PHE A 682 6.09 -12.22 -2.89
C PHE A 682 5.91 -11.27 -4.06
N SER A 683 5.39 -10.09 -3.79
CA SER A 683 5.13 -9.07 -4.80
C SER A 683 5.52 -7.68 -4.30
N GLU A 684 6.09 -6.86 -5.18
CA GLU A 684 6.26 -5.43 -4.98
C GLU A 684 5.26 -4.68 -5.86
N GLY A 685 4.02 -4.53 -5.38
CA GLY A 685 2.99 -3.72 -6.01
C GLY A 685 2.04 -4.43 -6.97
N LEU A 686 2.28 -5.70 -7.34
CA LEU A 686 1.26 -6.50 -8.03
C LEU A 686 0.23 -6.94 -6.98
N ARG A 687 -0.84 -6.14 -6.85
CA ARG A 687 -1.81 -6.29 -5.77
C ARG A 687 -2.78 -7.44 -6.02
N GLU A 688 -3.15 -7.67 -7.27
CA GLU A 688 -4.22 -8.59 -7.64
C GLU A 688 -3.71 -9.98 -7.98
N PHE A 689 -4.36 -10.98 -7.40
CA PHE A 689 -4.16 -12.38 -7.75
C PHE A 689 -5.46 -13.18 -7.70
N GLU A 690 -5.46 -14.29 -8.41
CA GLU A 690 -6.50 -15.34 -8.40
C GLU A 690 -5.83 -16.69 -8.23
N VAL A 691 -6.53 -17.65 -7.64
CA VAL A 691 -6.09 -19.05 -7.59
C VAL A 691 -7.00 -19.87 -8.51
N ILE A 692 -6.42 -20.41 -9.56
CA ILE A 692 -7.14 -21.16 -10.59
C ILE A 692 -6.75 -22.66 -10.57
N GLY A 693 -7.49 -23.45 -11.32
CA GLY A 693 -7.28 -24.92 -11.42
C GLY A 693 -8.21 -25.73 -10.51
N GLU A 694 -8.59 -26.91 -10.95
CA GLU A 694 -9.51 -27.80 -10.22
C GLU A 694 -8.78 -28.62 -9.15
N GLU A 695 -7.94 -29.57 -9.56
CA GLU A 695 -7.20 -30.46 -8.65
C GLU A 695 -5.88 -29.87 -8.18
N LYS A 696 -5.11 -29.24 -9.09
CA LYS A 696 -3.84 -28.58 -8.80
C LYS A 696 -4.00 -27.09 -8.94
N LYS A 697 -3.70 -26.37 -7.85
CA LYS A 697 -3.88 -24.93 -7.80
C LYS A 697 -2.71 -24.19 -8.43
N THR A 698 -3.04 -23.11 -9.11
CA THR A 698 -2.09 -22.22 -9.77
C THR A 698 -2.35 -20.79 -9.30
N PHE A 699 -1.32 -20.12 -8.83
CA PHE A 699 -1.40 -18.65 -8.70
C PHE A 699 -1.43 -18.03 -10.08
N ALA A 700 -2.38 -17.16 -10.32
CA ALA A 700 -2.46 -16.27 -11.48
C ALA A 700 -2.33 -14.83 -10.99
N ILE A 701 -1.13 -14.26 -11.11
CA ILE A 701 -0.83 -12.91 -10.65
C ILE A 701 -1.01 -11.94 -11.82
N THR A 702 -1.84 -10.92 -11.66
CA THR A 702 -2.07 -9.92 -12.70
C THR A 702 -0.85 -9.00 -12.82
N LEU A 703 -0.23 -8.97 -14.00
CA LEU A 703 0.88 -8.08 -14.35
C LEU A 703 0.38 -6.72 -14.82
N LEU A 704 -0.63 -6.72 -15.69
CA LEU A 704 -1.31 -5.52 -16.15
C LEU A 704 -2.74 -5.81 -16.65
N ARG A 705 -3.57 -4.80 -16.63
CA ARG A 705 -4.83 -4.68 -17.37
C ARG A 705 -4.77 -3.43 -18.24
N GLY A 706 -5.11 -3.58 -19.53
CA GLY A 706 -5.29 -2.48 -20.48
C GLY A 706 -6.78 -2.31 -20.78
N VAL A 707 -7.33 -1.10 -20.54
CA VAL A 707 -8.70 -0.73 -20.87
C VAL A 707 -8.76 0.69 -21.43
N GLY A 708 -9.72 0.97 -22.32
CA GLY A 708 -9.81 2.25 -23.01
C GLY A 708 -10.86 3.23 -22.48
N LEU A 709 -11.64 2.85 -21.46
CA LEU A 709 -12.73 3.65 -20.90
C LEU A 709 -12.63 3.76 -19.38
N LEU A 710 -12.86 4.95 -18.83
CA LEU A 710 -12.97 5.18 -17.40
C LEU A 710 -14.19 4.44 -16.83
N GLY A 711 -15.36 4.56 -17.43
CA GLY A 711 -16.57 3.86 -17.02
C GLY A 711 -17.31 3.27 -18.21
N LYS A 712 -17.83 2.04 -18.05
CA LYS A 712 -18.58 1.31 -19.05
C LYS A 712 -19.82 0.67 -18.44
N GLU A 713 -20.92 0.63 -19.19
CA GLU A 713 -22.18 0.00 -18.79
C GLU A 713 -22.20 -1.49 -19.13
N ASP A 714 -23.03 -2.25 -18.41
CA ASP A 714 -23.39 -3.65 -18.70
C ASP A 714 -22.19 -4.60 -18.87
N LEU A 715 -21.20 -4.48 -18.01
CA LEU A 715 -20.10 -5.44 -17.96
C LEU A 715 -20.61 -6.83 -17.56
N PHE A 716 -20.01 -7.89 -18.07
CA PHE A 716 -20.41 -9.26 -17.76
C PHE A 716 -20.39 -9.57 -16.26
N LEU A 717 -19.37 -9.08 -15.55
CA LEU A 717 -19.21 -9.26 -14.09
C LEU A 717 -19.82 -8.11 -13.26
N ARG A 718 -20.27 -7.03 -13.89
CA ARG A 718 -20.89 -5.87 -13.25
C ARG A 718 -21.99 -5.28 -14.16
N PRO A 719 -23.21 -5.81 -14.10
CA PRO A 719 -24.32 -5.35 -14.95
C PRO A 719 -24.84 -3.98 -14.56
N GLY A 720 -25.52 -3.33 -15.48
CA GLY A 720 -26.22 -2.07 -15.30
C GLY A 720 -25.36 -0.83 -15.57
N ARG A 721 -25.69 0.28 -14.91
CA ARG A 721 -25.05 1.59 -15.15
C ARG A 721 -23.53 1.57 -14.93
N PRO A 722 -22.74 2.43 -15.58
CA PRO A 722 -21.32 2.57 -15.27
C PRO A 722 -21.10 3.09 -13.84
N SER A 723 -19.91 2.91 -13.30
CA SER A 723 -19.52 3.47 -12.00
C SER A 723 -19.03 4.90 -12.14
N GLY A 724 -18.24 5.21 -13.18
CA GLY A 724 -17.84 6.56 -13.57
C GLY A 724 -18.53 7.03 -14.83
N ILE A 725 -18.05 8.14 -15.36
CA ILE A 725 -18.51 8.67 -16.67
C ILE A 725 -17.88 7.87 -17.81
N LYS A 726 -18.55 7.86 -18.95
CA LYS A 726 -18.06 7.19 -20.16
C LYS A 726 -17.03 8.09 -20.87
N MET A 727 -15.80 8.11 -20.36
CA MET A 727 -14.69 8.91 -20.86
C MET A 727 -13.60 8.01 -21.45
N PRO A 728 -13.07 8.30 -22.63
CA PRO A 728 -11.87 7.64 -23.16
C PRO A 728 -10.64 7.95 -22.29
N VAL A 729 -9.88 6.90 -21.97
CA VAL A 729 -8.64 6.95 -21.19
C VAL A 729 -7.54 6.10 -21.84
N PRO A 730 -7.00 6.55 -22.99
CA PRO A 730 -6.03 5.76 -23.74
C PRO A 730 -4.73 5.45 -22.96
N ASP A 731 -4.30 6.26 -21.99
CA ASP A 731 -3.13 5.97 -21.16
C ASP A 731 -3.37 4.74 -20.25
N SER A 732 -4.63 4.37 -19.97
CA SER A 732 -4.98 3.18 -19.19
C SER A 732 -4.75 1.86 -19.93
N GLN A 733 -4.44 1.90 -21.24
CA GLN A 733 -3.99 0.74 -21.98
C GLN A 733 -2.57 0.27 -21.56
N LEU A 734 -1.84 1.09 -20.83
CA LEU A 734 -0.49 0.80 -20.34
C LEU A 734 0.45 0.30 -21.45
N ARG A 735 0.45 0.96 -22.61
CA ARG A 735 1.37 0.64 -23.69
C ARG A 735 2.80 1.00 -23.32
N GLY A 736 3.74 0.16 -23.74
CA GLY A 736 5.17 0.30 -23.49
C GLY A 736 5.67 -0.63 -22.39
N LEU A 737 6.84 -0.31 -21.86
CA LEU A 737 7.54 -1.13 -20.89
C LEU A 737 6.98 -0.93 -19.47
N LEU A 738 6.63 -2.02 -18.81
CA LEU A 738 6.35 -2.08 -17.38
C LEU A 738 7.40 -2.95 -16.69
N SER A 739 7.75 -2.65 -15.45
CA SER A 739 8.69 -3.47 -14.67
C SER A 739 8.00 -4.04 -13.44
N CYS A 740 7.92 -5.36 -13.37
CA CYS A 740 7.26 -6.11 -12.31
C CYS A 740 8.28 -6.95 -11.55
N ARG A 741 8.16 -7.02 -10.23
CA ARG A 741 9.04 -7.82 -9.38
C ARG A 741 8.25 -8.80 -8.55
N LEU A 742 8.70 -10.05 -8.56
CA LEU A 742 8.16 -11.17 -7.77
C LEU A 742 9.29 -11.95 -7.11
N SER A 743 8.96 -12.74 -6.09
CA SER A 743 9.85 -13.78 -5.58
C SER A 743 9.06 -14.99 -5.15
N LEU A 744 9.60 -16.18 -5.38
CA LEU A 744 8.99 -17.45 -5.00
C LEU A 744 9.73 -18.04 -3.80
N LEU A 745 8.99 -18.55 -2.82
CA LEU A 745 9.54 -19.19 -1.64
C LEU A 745 8.82 -20.50 -1.35
N SER A 746 9.50 -21.65 -1.45
CA SER A 746 8.99 -22.89 -0.86
C SER A 746 9.23 -22.92 0.64
N TYR A 747 8.29 -23.48 1.38
CA TYR A 747 8.41 -23.62 2.83
C TYR A 747 7.79 -24.91 3.35
N THR A 748 8.17 -25.28 4.57
CA THR A 748 7.64 -26.44 5.27
C THR A 748 7.07 -26.02 6.63
N GLY A 749 5.91 -26.53 7.01
CA GLY A 749 5.17 -26.10 8.19
C GLY A 749 4.09 -25.09 7.85
N THR A 750 3.66 -24.31 8.83
CA THR A 750 2.73 -23.18 8.57
C THR A 750 3.48 -21.95 8.02
N PRO A 751 2.83 -21.07 7.26
CA PRO A 751 3.45 -19.82 6.78
C PRO A 751 4.09 -18.99 7.91
N THR A 752 3.43 -18.93 9.09
CA THR A 752 3.94 -18.24 10.27
C THR A 752 5.20 -18.90 10.83
N ALA A 753 5.21 -20.23 11.00
CA ALA A 753 6.36 -20.97 11.54
C ALA A 753 7.56 -20.93 10.58
N ALA A 754 7.30 -20.88 9.28
CA ALA A 754 8.33 -20.76 8.23
C ALA A 754 8.85 -19.31 8.06
N GLY A 755 8.24 -18.32 8.74
CA GLY A 755 8.64 -16.94 8.64
C GLY A 755 8.37 -16.30 7.28
N VAL A 756 7.30 -16.69 6.59
CA VAL A 756 6.96 -16.18 5.23
C VAL A 756 6.88 -14.66 5.22
N ALA A 757 6.20 -14.05 6.20
CA ALA A 757 6.08 -12.60 6.32
C ALA A 757 7.45 -11.90 6.54
N GLN A 758 8.34 -12.51 7.34
CA GLN A 758 9.69 -12.00 7.58
C GLN A 758 10.57 -12.11 6.34
N GLN A 759 10.43 -13.18 5.56
CA GLN A 759 11.15 -13.36 4.29
C GLN A 759 10.67 -12.37 3.22
N ALA A 760 9.36 -12.12 3.14
CA ALA A 760 8.81 -11.10 2.26
C ALA A 760 9.34 -9.70 2.62
N ARG A 761 9.32 -9.35 3.92
CA ARG A 761 9.86 -8.08 4.40
C ARG A 761 11.37 -7.95 4.12
N ALA A 762 12.16 -9.02 4.31
CA ALA A 762 13.59 -9.00 4.02
C ALA A 762 13.88 -8.80 2.51
N TRP A 763 13.07 -9.40 1.63
CA TRP A 763 13.17 -9.21 0.19
C TRP A 763 12.85 -7.76 -0.23
N LEU A 764 11.84 -7.15 0.37
CA LEU A 764 11.45 -5.75 0.14
C LEU A 764 12.39 -4.73 0.79
N THR A 765 13.34 -5.18 1.63
CA THR A 765 14.28 -4.32 2.36
C THR A 765 15.72 -4.72 2.02
N PRO A 766 16.21 -4.49 0.79
CA PRO A 766 17.57 -4.88 0.40
C PRO A 766 18.62 -4.09 1.18
N VAL A 767 19.80 -4.69 1.36
CA VAL A 767 20.95 -3.99 1.92
C VAL A 767 21.29 -2.79 1.06
N GLN A 768 21.40 -1.62 1.71
CA GLN A 768 21.78 -0.37 1.05
C GLN A 768 23.30 -0.21 1.10
N CYS A 769 23.89 0.36 0.05
CA CYS A 769 25.33 0.54 -0.04
C CYS A 769 25.67 1.99 -0.32
N TYR A 770 26.73 2.47 0.33
CA TYR A 770 27.29 3.78 0.07
C TYR A 770 28.80 3.69 -0.12
N ASN A 771 29.28 3.99 -1.30
CA ASN A 771 30.71 4.13 -1.60
C ASN A 771 31.14 5.59 -1.36
N LYS A 772 31.97 5.79 -0.34
CA LYS A 772 32.58 7.09 -0.12
C LYS A 772 33.77 7.24 -1.06
N ILE A 773 33.68 8.18 -2.00
CA ILE A 773 34.76 8.54 -2.90
C ILE A 773 35.77 9.48 -2.22
N PRO A 774 37.04 9.54 -2.73
CA PRO A 774 38.18 10.19 -2.02
C PRO A 774 37.97 11.67 -1.70
N TRP A 775 37.18 12.38 -2.45
CA TRP A 775 36.93 13.79 -2.20
C TRP A 775 35.45 14.11 -2.17
N ASP A 776 35.22 15.11 -1.38
CA ASP A 776 33.93 15.59 -1.00
C ASP A 776 33.36 16.49 -2.09
N ALA A 777 32.66 15.90 -3.05
CA ALA A 777 32.10 16.66 -4.17
C ALA A 777 30.98 17.61 -3.70
N MET A 778 30.17 17.20 -2.74
CA MET A 778 29.00 17.96 -2.29
C MET A 778 29.22 18.80 -1.04
N LYS A 779 30.38 19.07 -0.60
CA LYS A 779 30.71 19.97 0.53
C LYS A 779 29.72 19.97 1.71
N LEU A 780 29.35 18.80 2.19
CA LEU A 780 28.67 18.71 3.48
C LEU A 780 29.66 18.96 4.61
N ASN A 781 29.33 19.87 5.51
CA ASN A 781 30.14 20.07 6.70
C ASN A 781 30.16 18.80 7.55
N LYS A 782 31.35 18.43 8.07
CA LYS A 782 31.47 17.36 9.05
C LYS A 782 30.82 17.79 10.35
N ALA A 783 30.21 16.83 11.05
CA ALA A 783 29.79 17.02 12.43
C ALA A 783 31.04 17.18 13.35
N GLY A 784 30.86 17.83 14.47
CA GLY A 784 31.92 17.99 15.48
C GLY A 784 32.26 16.70 16.29
N PHE A 785 31.80 15.52 15.82
CA PHE A 785 31.96 14.22 16.46
C PHE A 785 32.22 13.13 15.41
N ASN A 786 32.79 12.01 15.87
CA ASN A 786 32.93 10.82 15.04
C ASN A 786 31.87 9.77 15.37
N VAL A 787 31.45 9.01 14.36
CA VAL A 787 30.58 7.83 14.51
C VAL A 787 31.43 6.55 14.35
N PRO A 788 31.01 5.41 14.94
CA PRO A 788 31.71 4.14 14.81
C PRO A 788 31.72 3.63 13.35
N GLU A 789 32.71 2.80 13.01
CA GLU A 789 32.82 2.19 11.67
C GLU A 789 31.89 1.00 11.46
N SER A 790 31.32 0.46 12.53
CA SER A 790 30.27 -0.55 12.54
C SER A 790 29.32 -0.26 13.71
N TYR A 791 28.01 -0.36 13.48
CA TYR A 791 27.01 -0.08 14.50
C TYR A 791 25.74 -0.88 14.26
N SER A 792 25.02 -1.18 15.35
CA SER A 792 23.70 -1.79 15.34
C SER A 792 22.82 -1.04 16.35
N LEU A 793 21.68 -0.49 15.93
CA LEU A 793 20.79 0.26 16.82
C LEU A 793 19.97 -0.68 17.70
N LEU A 794 19.35 -1.68 17.08
CA LEU A 794 18.50 -2.65 17.77
C LEU A 794 18.57 -4.04 17.13
N LYS A 795 18.13 -5.05 17.91
CA LYS A 795 18.05 -6.43 17.46
C LYS A 795 16.73 -7.05 17.90
N MET A 796 16.12 -7.81 16.99
CA MET A 796 14.95 -8.67 17.22
C MET A 796 15.20 -10.07 16.64
N PRO A 797 14.46 -11.10 17.08
CA PRO A 797 14.46 -12.41 16.43
C PRO A 797 13.96 -12.32 14.96
N PRO A 798 14.47 -13.17 14.05
CA PRO A 798 14.02 -13.21 12.66
C PRO A 798 12.67 -13.95 12.46
N VAL A 799 11.89 -14.09 13.53
CA VAL A 799 10.55 -14.72 13.59
C VAL A 799 9.67 -13.96 14.55
N GLY A 800 8.36 -14.15 14.46
CA GLY A 800 7.38 -13.45 15.31
C GLY A 800 6.99 -12.09 14.75
N CYS A 801 7.05 -11.04 15.57
CA CYS A 801 6.61 -9.71 15.19
C CYS A 801 7.49 -9.03 14.12
N LEU A 802 6.87 -8.16 13.34
CA LEU A 802 7.52 -7.28 12.35
C LEU A 802 7.47 -5.82 12.82
N ILE A 803 8.43 -5.02 12.38
CA ILE A 803 8.42 -3.56 12.54
C ILE A 803 7.47 -2.97 11.48
N SER A 804 6.50 -2.17 11.93
CA SER A 804 5.67 -1.33 11.06
C SER A 804 6.26 0.08 10.95
N ALA A 805 6.76 0.64 12.05
CA ALA A 805 7.44 1.93 12.05
C ALA A 805 8.63 1.94 13.02
N LEU A 806 9.73 2.51 12.59
CA LEU A 806 10.86 2.91 13.42
C LEU A 806 11.23 4.34 13.05
N LYS A 807 10.89 5.30 13.92
CA LYS A 807 11.03 6.72 13.65
C LYS A 807 11.34 7.51 14.92
N LYS A 808 11.75 8.76 14.79
CA LYS A 808 11.76 9.71 15.90
C LYS A 808 10.32 10.16 16.20
N ALA A 809 9.97 10.31 17.47
CA ALA A 809 8.69 10.86 17.89
C ALA A 809 8.47 12.27 17.31
N GLU A 810 7.21 12.61 16.98
CA GLU A 810 6.87 13.89 16.34
C GLU A 810 7.20 15.10 17.23
N ASP A 811 6.96 14.98 18.52
CA ASP A 811 7.04 16.07 19.51
C ASP A 811 8.07 15.86 20.62
N ARG A 812 8.74 14.66 20.67
CA ARG A 812 9.65 14.28 21.75
C ARG A 812 10.98 13.78 21.22
N GLN A 813 12.01 13.75 22.11
CA GLN A 813 13.34 13.19 21.82
C GLN A 813 13.37 11.69 22.17
N GLU A 814 12.49 10.91 21.53
CA GLU A 814 12.30 9.49 21.77
C GLU A 814 12.18 8.72 20.47
N VAL A 815 12.54 7.43 20.51
CA VAL A 815 12.36 6.51 19.37
C VAL A 815 10.95 5.92 19.45
N ILE A 816 10.18 6.09 18.40
CA ILE A 816 8.92 5.37 18.21
C ILE A 816 9.21 4.06 17.49
N LEU A 817 8.75 2.97 18.11
CA LEU A 817 8.80 1.63 17.55
C LEU A 817 7.38 1.05 17.55
N ARG A 818 6.83 0.83 16.36
CA ARG A 818 5.56 0.11 16.17
C ARG A 818 5.84 -1.29 15.65
N LEU A 819 5.37 -2.28 16.40
CA LEU A 819 5.46 -3.69 16.06
C LEU A 819 4.07 -4.25 15.78
N PHE A 820 4.00 -5.29 14.95
CA PHE A 820 2.75 -6.02 14.73
C PHE A 820 2.99 -7.51 14.56
N ASN A 821 1.97 -8.30 14.87
CA ASN A 821 1.95 -9.74 14.65
C ASN A 821 1.33 -10.05 13.26
N PRO A 822 2.10 -10.52 12.27
CA PRO A 822 1.58 -10.81 10.94
C PRO A 822 0.76 -12.11 10.85
N ALA A 823 0.68 -12.90 11.92
CA ALA A 823 -0.04 -14.18 11.91
C ALA A 823 -1.55 -13.99 11.91
N GLU A 824 -2.27 -14.89 11.25
CA GLU A 824 -3.74 -14.91 11.23
C GLU A 824 -4.34 -15.38 12.57
N SER A 825 -3.73 -16.40 13.22
CA SER A 825 -4.33 -17.07 14.36
C SER A 825 -3.38 -17.33 15.54
N ALA A 826 -2.07 -17.19 15.34
CA ALA A 826 -1.07 -17.46 16.38
C ALA A 826 -0.67 -16.19 17.12
N THR A 827 -0.56 -16.26 18.44
CA THR A 827 0.10 -15.21 19.22
C THR A 827 1.61 -15.30 19.06
N CYS A 828 2.30 -14.17 19.16
CA CYS A 828 3.76 -14.15 19.22
C CYS A 828 4.26 -13.23 20.32
N ASP A 829 5.47 -13.47 20.79
CA ASP A 829 6.19 -12.58 21.69
C ASP A 829 7.17 -11.71 20.91
N ALA A 830 7.31 -10.45 21.30
CA ALA A 830 8.33 -9.56 20.78
C ALA A 830 9.39 -9.31 21.83
N THR A 831 10.65 -9.51 21.46
CA THR A 831 11.81 -9.11 22.27
C THR A 831 12.64 -8.13 21.44
N VAL A 832 12.83 -6.93 21.97
CA VAL A 832 13.63 -5.88 21.36
C VAL A 832 14.83 -5.58 22.25
N ALA A 833 16.02 -5.64 21.72
CA ALA A 833 17.25 -5.28 22.42
C ALA A 833 17.92 -4.11 21.70
N PHE A 834 17.98 -2.94 22.35
CA PHE A 834 18.75 -1.79 21.87
C PHE A 834 20.23 -1.94 22.25
N SER A 835 21.14 -1.40 21.42
CA SER A 835 22.56 -1.34 21.72
C SER A 835 22.92 -0.24 22.73
N ARG A 836 22.05 0.76 22.87
CA ARG A 836 22.14 1.82 23.87
C ARG A 836 21.28 1.46 25.08
N GLU A 837 21.63 1.99 26.24
CA GLU A 837 20.84 1.84 27.46
C GLU A 837 19.45 2.45 27.25
N VAL A 838 18.40 1.69 27.57
CA VAL A 838 17.02 2.17 27.61
C VAL A 838 16.78 2.82 28.97
N ILE A 839 16.64 4.14 28.98
CA ILE A 839 16.32 4.90 30.20
C ILE A 839 14.88 4.61 30.60
N SER A 840 13.97 4.68 29.64
CA SER A 840 12.54 4.42 29.86
C SER A 840 11.84 3.97 28.58
N CYS A 841 10.72 3.26 28.79
CA CYS A 841 9.82 2.82 27.72
C CYS A 841 8.37 3.04 28.14
N SER A 842 7.55 3.58 27.27
CA SER A 842 6.10 3.76 27.44
C SER A 842 5.34 3.19 26.26
N GLU A 843 4.20 2.56 26.50
CA GLU A 843 3.28 2.22 25.42
C GLU A 843 2.47 3.48 25.04
N THR A 844 2.23 3.67 23.74
CA THR A 844 1.52 4.84 23.22
C THR A 844 0.37 4.41 22.32
N MET A 845 -0.57 5.31 22.08
CA MET A 845 -1.50 5.23 20.96
C MET A 845 -0.75 5.30 19.63
N MET A 846 -1.43 5.06 18.51
CA MET A 846 -0.84 5.16 17.16
C MET A 846 -0.51 6.61 16.77
N ASP A 847 -1.18 7.58 17.41
CA ASP A 847 -0.87 9.02 17.29
C ASP A 847 0.27 9.48 18.21
N GLU A 848 0.97 8.55 18.85
CA GLU A 848 2.08 8.74 19.79
C GLU A 848 1.69 9.31 21.18
N HIS A 849 0.40 9.43 21.47
CA HIS A 849 -0.05 9.81 22.82
C HIS A 849 0.28 8.71 23.84
N ILE A 850 0.96 9.08 24.95
CA ILE A 850 1.39 8.11 25.98
C ILE A 850 0.17 7.63 26.78
N THR A 851 -0.01 6.31 26.87
CA THR A 851 -1.14 5.68 27.55
C THR A 851 -0.78 4.99 28.85
N THR A 852 0.51 4.65 29.04
CA THR A 852 1.00 3.94 30.24
C THR A 852 2.01 4.76 30.99
N GLU A 853 2.13 4.50 32.31
CA GLU A 853 3.23 5.06 33.09
C GLU A 853 4.58 4.61 32.56
N GLU A 854 5.58 5.47 32.67
CA GLU A 854 6.93 5.25 32.23
C GLU A 854 7.60 4.11 33.02
N ASN A 855 7.96 3.01 32.35
CA ASN A 855 8.71 1.91 32.93
C ASN A 855 10.20 2.16 32.80
N GLN A 856 10.90 2.31 33.93
CA GLN A 856 12.36 2.51 33.94
C GLN A 856 13.10 1.22 33.54
N GLY A 857 13.97 1.31 32.53
CA GLY A 857 14.94 0.28 32.19
C GLY A 857 14.39 -1.01 31.57
N SER A 858 13.12 -1.04 31.10
CA SER A 858 12.54 -2.28 30.59
C SER A 858 12.65 -2.42 29.08
N ASN A 859 13.23 -3.53 28.63
CA ASN A 859 12.98 -4.02 27.27
C ASN A 859 11.53 -4.50 27.18
N LEU A 860 10.89 -4.20 26.06
CA LEU A 860 9.54 -4.63 25.80
C LEU A 860 9.48 -6.16 25.75
N SER A 861 8.58 -6.74 26.51
CA SER A 861 8.19 -8.14 26.39
C SER A 861 6.67 -8.23 26.56
N GLY A 862 6.04 -9.10 25.81
CA GLY A 862 4.61 -9.41 25.98
C GLY A 862 3.99 -9.95 24.70
N PRO A 863 2.90 -10.71 24.85
CA PRO A 863 2.24 -11.34 23.72
C PRO A 863 1.56 -10.28 22.85
N PHE A 864 1.63 -10.52 21.54
CA PHE A 864 0.85 -9.84 20.51
C PHE A 864 -0.21 -10.81 20.00
N LEU A 865 -1.46 -10.40 20.05
CA LEU A 865 -2.56 -11.13 19.45
C LEU A 865 -2.45 -11.14 17.91
N PRO A 866 -3.11 -12.06 17.22
CA PRO A 866 -3.14 -12.06 15.75
C PRO A 866 -3.57 -10.71 15.17
N GLY A 867 -2.80 -10.17 14.23
CA GLY A 867 -3.08 -8.87 13.61
C GLY A 867 -2.95 -7.66 14.54
N GLN A 868 -2.55 -7.86 15.80
CA GLN A 868 -2.36 -6.76 16.74
C GLN A 868 -1.09 -5.98 16.43
N SER A 869 -1.21 -4.67 16.45
CA SER A 869 -0.10 -3.73 16.43
C SER A 869 -0.04 -2.97 17.77
N ARG A 870 1.17 -2.75 18.27
CA ARG A 870 1.42 -1.95 19.48
C ARG A 870 2.55 -0.96 19.22
N THR A 871 2.42 0.24 19.75
CA THR A 871 3.36 1.35 19.56
C THR A 871 4.04 1.68 20.88
N PHE A 872 5.34 1.89 20.85
CA PHE A 872 6.17 2.15 22.01
C PHE A 872 7.07 3.35 21.78
N SER A 873 7.25 4.15 22.82
CA SER A 873 8.18 5.27 22.87
C SER A 873 9.35 4.91 23.78
N TYR A 874 10.59 4.98 23.23
CA TYR A 874 11.82 4.66 23.95
C TYR A 874 12.69 5.91 24.12
N ARG A 875 13.07 6.19 25.37
CA ARG A 875 14.14 7.13 25.67
C ARG A 875 15.45 6.36 25.82
N LEU A 876 16.41 6.65 24.95
CA LEU A 876 17.73 6.06 24.95
C LEU A 876 18.75 7.00 25.61
N ALA A 877 19.78 6.41 26.30
CA ALA A 877 20.86 7.17 26.93
C ALA A 877 21.72 7.95 25.93
#